data_d87bc0c06a4b106f27aed22805a427d5
#
_entry.id   d87bc0c06a4b106f27aed22805a427d5
#
_cell.length_a   1.000
_cell.length_b   1.000
_cell.length_c   1.000
_cell.angle_alpha   90.00
_cell.angle_beta   90.00
_cell.angle_gamma   90.00
#
_symmetry.space_group_name_H-M   'P 1'
#
loop_
_entity.id
_entity.type
_entity.pdbx_description
1 polymer ?
#
loop_
_entity_poly.entity_id
_entity_poly.type
_entity_poly.pdbx_seq_one_letter_code
_entity_poly.pdbx_strand_id
1 'polypeptide(L)'
;MTDDHSFRPRPTSLSAALLLGAWIAQPATAAYVEAGRPGDPASWRSAEYQQDWGLERMRADQAYAAGIDGQGVKIGEMDSGFDPSHPDTPASRYQPVTASGTYVDGTPFSVSGAMNGNNDSHGTHVGGTLGASRDGVGMHGVAYAAQVYVANTNQNDSFLFGPTPDPNYFKAAYQALADAGVRAINNSWGSQPKDVSYETLDGLHAAYAQHYGRSTWLDAAAGVSRQGVINVFSSGNSGYANASVRSALPYFQPDLEGHWLAVSGLDQQNGQRYNRCGIAKYWCITTPGRLINSTMPGGGYANKSGTSMAAPHATGALALVMQRYPYLNNEQALQVLLTTATQLDGTPTGAPTDTVGWGVPDLGRAMHGPGQLLGRFEANLPAGLRDEWSNPISDSALLQRQAEDAAEHAAWQRTLKDKGWENGLPAGASQQERTDYAIGMARDQAAAQRQYQGSLVKAGAGSLVLSGDSTYRGPTLVDGGLLSVDGSLLSAVEVNAGGTLGGSGRIGGLLARSGGTVAAGNSIGTLEVAGDLRFESGSTYAVELSESASDRIVASGKASIAGGNVTLAMENSPDLLSQSQVESLVGRRYDILDAAGGIDGRFDAVLPNYLFLGGTLDYAANAIRLDIGRNGTALASVAQTPNQAAVAGAVETLGAGNPVYESLLLSENAATAQRAFQQLSGEIYPALAGLLLNDSRYLRDSVGERLRQTSDGEAGGEAPEGWFKALGSWGKSADGSHGSEGYRHSVL
;
A
#
# COMPACT_ATOMS: atom_id res chain seq x y z
N MET A 1 27.36 41.13 -84.71
CA MET A 1 27.51 39.70 -84.95
C MET A 1 27.17 39.03 -83.64
N THR A 2 26.05 38.34 -83.65
CA THR A 2 25.56 37.19 -82.89
C THR A 2 25.57 37.34 -81.37
N ASP A 3 24.43 37.58 -80.77
CA ASP A 3 23.46 36.61 -80.20
C ASP A 3 23.98 35.79 -79.02
N ASP A 4 23.42 35.89 -77.79
CA ASP A 4 22.25 35.14 -77.45
C ASP A 4 21.70 35.56 -76.06
N HIS A 5 20.37 35.32 -75.92
CA HIS A 5 19.46 35.69 -74.86
C HIS A 5 19.63 34.87 -73.56
N SER A 6 19.47 35.52 -72.41
CA SER A 6 18.73 34.93 -71.31
C SER A 6 18.14 36.00 -70.37
N PHE A 7 16.83 35.99 -70.31
CA PHE A 7 15.96 36.79 -69.42
C PHE A 7 16.24 36.53 -67.92
N ARG A 8 16.40 37.61 -67.18
CA ARG A 8 16.16 37.61 -65.73
C ARG A 8 15.23 38.76 -65.36
N PRO A 9 14.13 38.50 -64.63
CA PRO A 9 13.26 39.57 -64.16
C PRO A 9 13.84 40.23 -62.92
N ARG A 10 13.74 41.55 -62.85
CA ARG A 10 14.06 42.39 -61.72
C ARG A 10 13.01 42.28 -60.61
N PRO A 11 13.34 42.26 -59.32
CA PRO A 11 12.40 42.45 -58.24
C PRO A 11 12.14 43.94 -57.98
N THR A 12 10.89 44.30 -57.93
CA THR A 12 10.39 45.59 -57.49
C THR A 12 10.66 45.80 -56.00
N SER A 13 11.25 46.93 -55.67
CA SER A 13 11.47 47.39 -54.30
C SER A 13 10.14 47.79 -53.64
N LEU A 14 9.71 47.05 -52.59
CA LEU A 14 8.79 47.50 -51.58
C LEU A 14 9.59 47.92 -50.36
N SER A 15 9.57 49.20 -50.02
CA SER A 15 10.10 49.75 -48.78
C SER A 15 9.13 49.38 -47.65
N ALA A 16 9.51 48.41 -46.84
CA ALA A 16 8.88 48.14 -45.56
C ALA A 16 9.66 48.86 -44.45
N ALA A 17 8.99 49.79 -43.79
CA ALA A 17 9.52 50.48 -42.60
C ALA A 17 9.64 49.44 -41.44
N LEU A 18 10.86 49.10 -41.06
CA LEU A 18 11.12 48.33 -39.82
C LEU A 18 10.92 49.26 -38.63
N LEU A 19 9.81 49.09 -37.89
CA LEU A 19 9.70 49.50 -36.49
C LEU A 19 10.54 48.51 -35.67
N LEU A 20 11.75 48.90 -35.29
CA LEU A 20 12.53 48.22 -34.25
C LEU A 20 11.83 48.47 -32.90
N GLY A 21 10.90 47.58 -32.52
CA GLY A 21 10.53 47.39 -31.12
C GLY A 21 11.74 46.76 -30.40
N ALA A 22 12.42 47.51 -29.59
CA ALA A 22 13.40 46.96 -28.63
C ALA A 22 12.65 46.07 -27.65
N TRP A 23 12.60 44.78 -27.93
CA TRP A 23 12.34 43.79 -26.90
C TRP A 23 13.52 43.79 -25.94
N ILE A 24 13.36 44.46 -24.79
CA ILE A 24 14.22 44.20 -23.66
C ILE A 24 13.93 42.74 -23.27
N ALA A 25 14.73 41.82 -23.73
CA ALA A 25 14.78 40.47 -23.20
C ALA A 25 15.13 40.64 -21.73
N GLN A 26 14.15 40.46 -20.86
CA GLN A 26 14.44 40.19 -19.45
C GLN A 26 15.37 38.98 -19.47
N PRO A 27 16.53 39.04 -18.78
CA PRO A 27 17.35 37.86 -18.61
C PRO A 27 16.42 36.79 -17.99
N ALA A 28 16.19 35.71 -18.71
CA ALA A 28 15.66 34.52 -18.11
C ALA A 28 16.61 34.20 -16.96
N THR A 29 16.16 34.42 -15.74
CA THR A 29 16.89 33.91 -14.58
C THR A 29 16.99 32.42 -14.82
N ALA A 30 18.23 31.95 -15.03
CA ALA A 30 18.49 30.53 -15.16
C ALA A 30 17.84 29.86 -13.94
N ALA A 31 16.95 28.91 -14.19
CA ALA A 31 16.34 28.17 -13.10
C ALA A 31 17.49 27.58 -12.27
N TYR A 32 17.52 27.87 -10.98
CA TYR A 32 18.50 27.29 -10.07
C TYR A 32 18.37 25.76 -10.12
N VAL A 33 19.45 25.10 -10.47
CA VAL A 33 19.55 23.64 -10.47
C VAL A 33 20.50 23.27 -9.34
N GLU A 34 19.92 22.82 -8.25
CA GLU A 34 20.70 22.36 -7.12
C GLU A 34 21.41 21.02 -7.44
N ALA A 35 22.61 20.85 -6.85
CA ALA A 35 23.45 19.69 -7.09
C ALA A 35 22.99 18.38 -6.40
N GLY A 36 21.78 18.35 -5.80
CA GLY A 36 21.26 17.16 -5.12
C GLY A 36 21.08 15.97 -6.07
N ARG A 37 21.53 14.80 -5.63
CA ARG A 37 21.43 13.55 -6.37
C ARG A 37 20.50 12.57 -5.67
N PRO A 38 19.56 11.92 -6.38
CA PRO A 38 18.76 10.85 -5.83
C PRO A 38 19.62 9.76 -5.18
N GLY A 39 19.24 9.30 -4.00
CA GLY A 39 19.95 8.27 -3.24
C GLY A 39 21.24 8.73 -2.53
N ASP A 40 21.63 10.00 -2.66
CA ASP A 40 22.82 10.56 -2.00
C ASP A 40 22.42 11.74 -1.08
N PRO A 41 22.09 11.49 0.19
CA PRO A 41 21.65 12.54 1.12
C PRO A 41 22.66 13.66 1.29
N ALA A 42 23.97 13.36 1.30
CA ALA A 42 24.99 14.38 1.51
C ALA A 42 25.00 15.45 0.41
N SER A 43 24.60 15.09 -0.80
CA SER A 43 24.52 16.01 -1.94
C SER A 43 23.41 17.06 -1.81
N TRP A 44 22.47 16.88 -0.87
CA TRP A 44 21.35 17.78 -0.61
C TRP A 44 21.65 18.84 0.46
N ARG A 45 22.80 18.74 1.14
CA ARG A 45 23.23 19.66 2.20
C ARG A 45 23.92 20.90 1.60
N SER A 46 23.18 21.64 0.78
CA SER A 46 23.64 22.90 0.18
C SER A 46 23.91 24.00 1.22
N ALA A 47 24.49 25.11 0.79
CA ALA A 47 24.65 26.28 1.66
C ALA A 47 23.29 26.81 2.16
N GLU A 48 22.28 26.79 1.30
CA GLU A 48 20.90 27.16 1.61
C GLU A 48 20.27 26.24 2.67
N TYR A 49 20.43 24.90 2.51
CA TYR A 49 20.00 23.91 3.52
C TYR A 49 20.62 24.17 4.90
N GLN A 50 21.89 24.55 4.94
CA GLN A 50 22.63 24.77 6.19
C GLN A 50 22.22 26.07 6.93
N GLN A 51 21.44 26.95 6.29
CA GLN A 51 20.94 28.17 6.94
C GLN A 51 19.87 27.88 7.99
N ASP A 52 19.17 26.75 7.88
CA ASP A 52 18.27 26.24 8.92
C ASP A 52 18.78 24.92 9.48
N TRP A 53 19.40 24.98 10.66
CA TRP A 53 19.96 23.79 11.33
C TRP A 53 18.88 22.74 11.67
N GLY A 54 17.60 23.12 11.63
CA GLY A 54 16.48 22.24 11.87
C GLY A 54 16.36 21.16 10.82
N LEU A 55 16.69 21.44 9.59
CA LEU A 55 16.66 20.47 8.48
C LEU A 55 17.62 19.30 8.74
N GLU A 56 18.85 19.60 9.18
CA GLU A 56 19.86 18.57 9.51
C GLU A 56 19.43 17.76 10.74
N ARG A 57 18.89 18.44 11.78
CA ARG A 57 18.45 17.78 13.02
C ARG A 57 17.34 16.77 12.78
N MET A 58 16.45 17.02 11.83
CA MET A 58 15.37 16.13 11.42
C MET A 58 15.76 15.18 10.30
N ARG A 59 17.01 15.26 9.78
CA ARG A 59 17.49 14.45 8.66
C ARG A 59 16.65 14.64 7.38
N ALA A 60 16.30 15.88 7.06
CA ALA A 60 15.48 16.20 5.90
C ALA A 60 16.17 15.82 4.57
N ASP A 61 17.49 15.84 4.52
CA ASP A 61 18.33 15.37 3.41
C ASP A 61 18.02 13.92 2.99
N GLN A 62 17.62 13.06 3.92
CA GLN A 62 17.23 11.68 3.62
C GLN A 62 15.92 11.62 2.81
N ALA A 63 14.94 12.44 3.20
CA ALA A 63 13.68 12.53 2.46
C ALA A 63 13.91 13.11 1.06
N TYR A 64 14.73 14.17 0.95
CA TYR A 64 15.04 14.79 -0.34
C TYR A 64 15.79 13.84 -1.28
N ALA A 65 16.73 13.05 -0.75
CA ALA A 65 17.43 12.01 -1.52
C ALA A 65 16.48 10.92 -2.03
N ALA A 66 15.38 10.68 -1.34
CA ALA A 66 14.30 9.79 -1.77
C ALA A 66 13.31 10.45 -2.76
N GLY A 67 13.54 11.73 -3.14
CA GLY A 67 12.66 12.47 -4.04
C GLY A 67 11.42 13.04 -3.35
N ILE A 68 11.45 13.19 -2.03
CA ILE A 68 10.33 13.64 -1.21
C ILE A 68 10.62 15.06 -0.71
N ASP A 69 9.88 16.06 -1.19
CA ASP A 69 10.09 17.49 -1.00
C ASP A 69 8.82 18.28 -0.64
N GLY A 70 7.68 17.59 -0.52
CA GLY A 70 6.37 18.17 -0.27
C GLY A 70 5.49 18.33 -1.52
N GLN A 71 5.99 18.00 -2.71
CA GLN A 71 5.24 18.17 -3.97
C GLN A 71 3.88 17.46 -3.91
N GLY A 72 2.84 18.16 -4.37
CA GLY A 72 1.47 17.64 -4.43
C GLY A 72 0.73 17.65 -3.09
N VAL A 73 1.38 18.04 -1.99
CA VAL A 73 0.73 18.16 -0.68
C VAL A 73 0.27 19.61 -0.45
N LYS A 74 -0.97 19.75 0.04
CA LYS A 74 -1.55 21.04 0.46
C LYS A 74 -1.50 21.14 1.98
N ILE A 75 -0.88 22.19 2.50
CA ILE A 75 -0.81 22.52 3.93
C ILE A 75 -1.32 23.92 4.19
N GLY A 76 -1.92 24.10 5.35
CA GLY A 76 -2.45 25.37 5.82
C GLY A 76 -1.50 26.06 6.81
N GLU A 77 -1.53 27.36 6.80
CA GLU A 77 -0.95 28.20 7.83
C GLU A 77 -2.03 29.15 8.35
N MET A 78 -2.26 29.12 9.65
CA MET A 78 -3.06 30.09 10.35
C MET A 78 -2.12 30.90 11.24
N ASP A 79 -1.84 32.15 10.89
CA ASP A 79 -0.89 33.01 11.61
C ASP A 79 -1.18 34.51 11.36
N SER A 80 -0.25 35.39 11.67
CA SER A 80 -0.37 36.85 11.48
C SER A 80 -0.25 37.31 10.00
N GLY A 81 -0.54 36.41 9.05
CA GLY A 81 -0.43 36.68 7.62
C GLY A 81 1.02 36.59 7.11
N PHE A 82 1.18 36.45 5.81
CA PHE A 82 2.48 36.38 5.17
C PHE A 82 2.72 37.51 4.15
N ASP A 83 3.97 37.83 3.89
CA ASP A 83 4.33 38.78 2.84
C ASP A 83 4.31 38.11 1.46
N PRO A 84 3.32 38.39 0.61
CA PRO A 84 3.23 37.77 -0.72
C PRO A 84 4.26 38.30 -1.71
N SER A 85 5.06 39.29 -1.34
CA SER A 85 6.12 39.88 -2.18
C SER A 85 7.50 39.21 -1.95
N HIS A 86 7.65 38.34 -0.94
CA HIS A 86 8.90 37.68 -0.67
C HIS A 86 9.24 36.67 -1.79
N PRO A 87 10.46 36.67 -2.36
CA PRO A 87 10.82 35.80 -3.47
C PRO A 87 10.61 34.31 -3.18
N ASP A 88 10.91 33.84 -1.96
CA ASP A 88 10.84 32.44 -1.56
C ASP A 88 9.43 31.94 -1.28
N THR A 89 8.43 32.87 -1.24
CA THR A 89 7.03 32.53 -1.07
C THR A 89 6.20 32.88 -2.31
N PRO A 90 6.53 32.30 -3.48
CA PRO A 90 5.91 32.69 -4.75
C PRO A 90 4.41 32.35 -4.77
N ALA A 91 3.61 33.19 -5.41
CA ALA A 91 2.16 33.02 -5.54
C ALA A 91 1.75 31.70 -6.21
N SER A 92 2.65 31.03 -6.92
CA SER A 92 2.41 29.68 -7.48
C SER A 92 2.28 28.59 -6.40
N ARG A 93 2.83 28.81 -5.21
CA ARG A 93 2.80 27.87 -4.08
C ARG A 93 2.15 28.44 -2.83
N TYR A 94 2.24 29.75 -2.58
CA TYR A 94 1.63 30.43 -1.44
C TYR A 94 0.36 31.13 -1.87
N GLN A 95 -0.76 30.67 -1.32
CA GLN A 95 -2.10 31.16 -1.70
C GLN A 95 -2.82 31.69 -0.47
N PRO A 96 -3.03 33.03 -0.37
CA PRO A 96 -3.83 33.61 0.70
C PRO A 96 -5.30 33.19 0.52
N VAL A 97 -5.86 32.55 1.53
CA VAL A 97 -7.32 32.32 1.56
C VAL A 97 -8.04 33.57 2.10
N THR A 98 -9.28 33.76 1.71
CA THR A 98 -10.11 34.86 2.22
C THR A 98 -11.10 34.30 3.25
N ALA A 99 -11.06 34.85 4.47
CA ALA A 99 -12.08 34.66 5.47
C ALA A 99 -13.06 35.83 5.43
N SER A 100 -14.33 35.56 5.20
CA SER A 100 -15.38 36.59 5.16
C SER A 100 -16.63 36.11 5.90
N GLY A 101 -17.41 37.09 6.44
CA GLY A 101 -18.60 36.81 7.23
C GLY A 101 -18.99 37.99 8.07
N THR A 102 -19.60 37.69 9.21
CA THR A 102 -20.07 38.70 10.18
C THR A 102 -19.55 38.34 11.57
N TYR A 103 -18.88 39.28 12.21
CA TYR A 103 -18.47 39.16 13.61
C TYR A 103 -19.68 38.96 14.54
N VAL A 104 -19.44 38.53 15.77
CA VAL A 104 -20.50 38.34 16.77
C VAL A 104 -21.26 39.66 17.04
N ASP A 105 -20.60 40.81 16.92
CA ASP A 105 -21.22 42.16 17.09
C ASP A 105 -22.07 42.62 15.88
N GLY A 106 -22.13 41.79 14.80
CA GLY A 106 -22.92 42.10 13.60
C GLY A 106 -22.15 42.86 12.51
N THR A 107 -20.90 43.27 12.75
CA THR A 107 -20.08 43.96 11.74
C THR A 107 -19.51 42.97 10.73
N PRO A 108 -19.46 43.33 9.41
CA PRO A 108 -18.90 42.41 8.40
C PRO A 108 -17.37 42.39 8.45
N PHE A 109 -16.79 41.24 8.07
CA PHE A 109 -15.36 41.10 7.83
C PHE A 109 -15.08 40.45 6.48
N SER A 110 -13.93 40.79 5.90
CA SER A 110 -13.31 40.12 4.78
C SER A 110 -11.81 40.33 4.87
N VAL A 111 -11.04 39.25 5.16
CA VAL A 111 -9.60 39.31 5.42
C VAL A 111 -8.91 38.30 4.58
N SER A 112 -7.90 38.74 3.81
CA SER A 112 -7.00 37.85 3.06
C SER A 112 -5.91 37.29 3.95
N GLY A 113 -5.34 36.11 3.61
CA GLY A 113 -4.19 35.51 4.25
C GLY A 113 -2.88 36.31 4.11
N ALA A 114 -2.81 37.24 3.16
CA ALA A 114 -1.70 38.20 3.07
C ALA A 114 -1.66 39.10 4.30
N MET A 115 -0.45 39.50 4.72
CA MET A 115 -0.31 40.41 5.87
C MET A 115 -0.92 41.82 5.56
N ASN A 116 -1.42 42.46 6.60
CA ASN A 116 -2.04 43.78 6.56
C ASN A 116 -1.48 44.67 7.69
N GLY A 117 -2.04 45.85 7.89
CA GLY A 117 -1.55 46.81 8.87
C GLY A 117 -1.67 46.37 10.34
N ASN A 118 -2.41 45.31 10.65
CA ASN A 118 -2.55 44.76 12.00
C ASN A 118 -1.52 43.70 12.33
N ASN A 119 -0.79 43.22 11.33
CA ASN A 119 0.08 42.05 11.44
C ASN A 119 1.53 42.45 11.74
N ASP A 120 2.28 41.50 12.30
CA ASP A 120 3.72 41.55 12.45
C ASP A 120 4.42 40.59 11.46
N SER A 121 5.73 40.48 11.59
CA SER A 121 6.54 39.60 10.72
C SER A 121 6.47 38.11 11.08
N HIS A 122 5.64 37.69 12.02
CA HIS A 122 5.66 36.36 12.58
C HIS A 122 5.18 35.33 11.54
N GLY A 123 4.03 35.50 10.91
CA GLY A 123 3.50 34.58 9.91
C GLY A 123 4.41 34.43 8.69
N THR A 124 5.02 35.53 8.21
CA THR A 124 6.00 35.41 7.12
C THR A 124 7.17 34.51 7.48
N HIS A 125 7.68 34.59 8.72
CA HIS A 125 8.77 33.76 9.19
C HIS A 125 8.36 32.28 9.37
N VAL A 126 7.17 32.05 9.90
CA VAL A 126 6.59 30.71 10.06
C VAL A 126 6.37 30.04 8.72
N GLY A 127 5.76 30.75 7.78
CA GLY A 127 5.54 30.25 6.41
C GLY A 127 6.83 29.88 5.71
N GLY A 128 7.88 30.71 5.87
CA GLY A 128 9.19 30.40 5.30
C GLY A 128 9.81 29.12 5.85
N THR A 129 9.79 28.93 7.17
CA THR A 129 10.28 27.69 7.80
C THR A 129 9.51 26.46 7.30
N LEU A 130 8.21 26.59 7.06
CA LEU A 130 7.36 25.53 6.55
C LEU A 130 7.73 25.15 5.12
N GLY A 131 7.84 26.12 4.19
CA GLY A 131 7.88 25.80 2.78
C GLY A 131 8.57 26.81 1.85
N ALA A 132 9.45 27.73 2.33
CA ALA A 132 10.20 28.62 1.46
C ALA A 132 10.87 27.88 0.30
N SER A 133 10.94 28.52 -0.86
CA SER A 133 11.50 27.92 -2.08
C SER A 133 12.95 27.51 -1.88
N ARG A 134 13.34 26.45 -2.57
CA ARG A 134 14.73 26.04 -2.72
C ARG A 134 15.23 26.56 -4.05
N ASP A 135 15.98 27.65 -4.03
CA ASP A 135 16.43 28.38 -5.23
C ASP A 135 17.88 28.83 -5.18
N GLY A 136 18.61 28.42 -4.12
CA GLY A 136 20.02 28.75 -3.91
C GLY A 136 20.26 30.07 -3.20
N VAL A 137 19.23 30.74 -2.71
CA VAL A 137 19.33 32.02 -2.02
C VAL A 137 18.74 31.89 -0.62
N GLY A 138 19.39 32.49 0.37
CA GLY A 138 18.90 32.52 1.73
C GLY A 138 18.74 31.14 2.35
N MET A 139 17.51 30.70 2.62
CA MET A 139 17.19 29.42 3.22
C MET A 139 15.98 28.79 2.51
N HIS A 140 15.78 27.52 2.64
CA HIS A 140 14.53 26.88 2.19
C HIS A 140 13.78 26.23 3.34
N GLY A 141 12.46 26.10 3.19
CA GLY A 141 11.60 25.46 4.16
C GLY A 141 11.71 23.92 4.11
N VAL A 142 11.12 23.25 5.12
CA VAL A 142 11.15 21.79 5.22
C VAL A 142 10.44 21.12 4.03
N ALA A 143 9.26 21.60 3.65
CA ALA A 143 8.48 21.08 2.51
C ALA A 143 8.50 22.10 1.36
N TYR A 144 9.68 22.36 0.81
CA TYR A 144 9.93 23.46 -0.13
C TYR A 144 9.18 23.36 -1.47
N ALA A 145 8.55 22.23 -1.79
CA ALA A 145 7.71 22.06 -2.97
C ALA A 145 6.18 21.94 -2.64
N ALA A 146 5.81 22.02 -1.37
CA ALA A 146 4.41 21.96 -0.96
C ALA A 146 3.61 23.21 -1.40
N GLN A 147 2.30 23.06 -1.52
CA GLN A 147 1.37 24.19 -1.67
C GLN A 147 0.91 24.67 -0.30
N VAL A 148 1.13 25.93 0.00
CA VAL A 148 0.83 26.54 1.29
C VAL A 148 -0.37 27.48 1.13
N TYR A 149 -1.45 27.22 1.88
CA TYR A 149 -2.64 28.06 1.95
C TYR A 149 -2.60 28.83 3.25
N VAL A 150 -2.67 30.16 3.20
CA VAL A 150 -2.50 31.00 4.38
C VAL A 150 -3.79 31.72 4.74
N ALA A 151 -4.21 31.53 5.99
CA ALA A 151 -5.26 32.38 6.63
C ALA A 151 -4.58 33.31 7.63
N ASN A 152 -5.17 34.49 7.79
CA ASN A 152 -4.66 35.58 8.63
C ASN A 152 -5.50 35.70 9.89
N THR A 153 -4.88 35.71 11.07
CA THR A 153 -5.57 35.97 12.34
C THR A 153 -6.14 37.40 12.44
N ASN A 154 -5.75 38.26 11.49
CA ASN A 154 -6.05 39.71 11.48
C ASN A 154 -5.48 40.44 12.70
N GLN A 155 -4.46 39.89 13.33
CA GLN A 155 -3.79 40.38 14.52
C GLN A 155 -2.28 40.17 14.41
N ASN A 156 -1.52 40.68 15.35
CA ASN A 156 -0.15 40.25 15.56
C ASN A 156 -0.08 38.96 16.41
N ASP A 157 1.06 38.30 16.43
CA ASP A 157 1.27 37.04 17.15
C ASP A 157 0.92 37.10 18.65
N SER A 158 1.20 38.21 19.29
CA SER A 158 1.06 38.35 20.74
C SER A 158 -0.33 38.76 21.20
N PHE A 159 -1.22 39.18 20.30
CA PHE A 159 -2.49 39.84 20.65
C PHE A 159 -3.62 38.90 21.11
N LEU A 160 -3.50 37.60 20.97
CA LEU A 160 -4.60 36.64 21.10
C LEU A 160 -5.10 36.36 22.54
N PHE A 161 -4.64 37.12 23.49
CA PHE A 161 -5.15 37.15 24.90
C PHE A 161 -5.70 38.51 25.34
N GLY A 162 -5.99 39.34 24.35
CA GLY A 162 -6.86 40.52 24.57
C GLY A 162 -8.33 40.08 24.68
N PRO A 163 -9.29 41.01 24.64
CA PRO A 163 -10.70 40.68 24.62
C PRO A 163 -10.97 39.65 23.51
N THR A 164 -11.61 38.57 23.89
CA THR A 164 -11.88 37.30 23.18
C THR A 164 -11.82 37.37 21.65
N PRO A 165 -10.93 36.60 21.00
CA PRO A 165 -10.97 36.45 19.54
C PRO A 165 -12.37 36.05 19.08
N ASP A 166 -12.86 36.64 18.02
CA ASP A 166 -14.23 36.44 17.55
C ASP A 166 -14.38 35.01 16.97
N PRO A 167 -15.27 34.18 17.53
CA PRO A 167 -15.41 32.78 17.10
C PRO A 167 -15.94 32.63 15.67
N ASN A 168 -16.75 33.57 15.17
CA ASN A 168 -17.27 33.54 13.80
C ASN A 168 -16.15 33.78 12.79
N TYR A 169 -15.25 34.72 13.11
CA TYR A 169 -14.08 34.97 12.28
C TYR A 169 -13.18 33.74 12.16
N PHE A 170 -12.80 33.14 13.28
CA PHE A 170 -11.95 31.97 13.28
C PHE A 170 -12.62 30.75 12.62
N LYS A 171 -13.92 30.57 12.80
CA LYS A 171 -14.69 29.54 12.10
C LYS A 171 -14.60 29.72 10.58
N ALA A 172 -14.75 30.94 10.07
CA ALA A 172 -14.62 31.22 8.64
C ALA A 172 -13.19 30.99 8.12
N ALA A 173 -12.17 31.43 8.89
CA ALA A 173 -10.77 31.28 8.52
C ALA A 173 -10.32 29.81 8.47
N TYR A 174 -10.62 29.01 9.48
CA TYR A 174 -10.30 27.57 9.48
C TYR A 174 -11.08 26.82 8.40
N GLN A 175 -12.37 27.16 8.20
CA GLN A 175 -13.15 26.53 7.15
C GLN A 175 -12.62 26.86 5.75
N ALA A 176 -12.15 28.09 5.51
CA ALA A 176 -11.54 28.47 4.24
C ALA A 176 -10.26 27.65 3.93
N LEU A 177 -9.45 27.33 4.97
CA LEU A 177 -8.31 26.45 4.82
C LEU A 177 -8.75 25.00 4.53
N ALA A 178 -9.74 24.50 5.26
CA ALA A 178 -10.27 23.14 5.04
C ALA A 178 -10.88 23.00 3.63
N ASP A 179 -11.64 24.00 3.16
CA ASP A 179 -12.25 24.03 1.82
C ASP A 179 -11.19 24.08 0.69
N ALA A 180 -10.01 24.67 0.96
CA ALA A 180 -8.86 24.61 0.06
C ALA A 180 -8.27 23.20 -0.07
N GLY A 181 -8.67 22.27 0.80
CA GLY A 181 -8.24 20.86 0.80
C GLY A 181 -6.88 20.64 1.47
N VAL A 182 -6.52 21.47 2.45
CA VAL A 182 -5.29 21.28 3.22
C VAL A 182 -5.40 20.03 4.11
N ARG A 183 -4.31 19.30 4.24
CA ARG A 183 -4.25 18.09 5.07
C ARG A 183 -3.84 18.37 6.52
N ALA A 184 -3.05 19.42 6.73
CA ALA A 184 -2.64 19.89 8.05
C ALA A 184 -2.63 21.42 8.08
N ILE A 185 -2.85 22.02 9.26
CA ILE A 185 -2.80 23.47 9.49
C ILE A 185 -1.80 23.76 10.59
N ASN A 186 -0.77 24.55 10.29
CA ASN A 186 0.18 25.07 11.24
C ASN A 186 -0.42 26.23 12.03
N ASN A 187 -0.31 26.18 13.36
CA ASN A 187 -0.81 27.18 14.30
C ASN A 187 0.34 27.57 15.26
N SER A 188 1.12 28.55 14.86
CA SER A 188 2.29 29.00 15.64
C SER A 188 2.01 30.21 16.53
N TRP A 189 0.78 30.66 16.63
CA TRP A 189 0.36 31.94 17.21
C TRP A 189 -0.31 31.82 18.58
N GLY A 190 -0.42 32.92 19.23
CA GLY A 190 -1.14 33.10 20.48
C GLY A 190 -0.25 33.05 21.71
N SER A 191 -0.38 34.08 22.57
CA SER A 191 0.29 34.14 23.84
C SER A 191 -0.51 33.43 24.95
N GLN A 192 0.13 33.14 26.04
CA GLN A 192 -0.51 32.59 27.20
C GLN A 192 -1.20 33.73 28.01
N PRO A 193 -2.42 33.51 28.55
CA PRO A 193 -3.00 34.43 29.52
C PRO A 193 -2.06 34.64 30.69
N LYS A 194 -1.95 35.84 31.22
CA LYS A 194 -1.00 36.20 32.28
C LYS A 194 -1.30 35.54 33.63
N ASP A 195 -2.55 35.14 33.83
CA ASP A 195 -3.09 34.58 35.07
C ASP A 195 -3.14 33.03 35.10
N VAL A 196 -2.58 32.37 34.08
CA VAL A 196 -2.60 30.91 34.00
C VAL A 196 -1.18 30.31 34.10
N SER A 197 -1.13 29.12 34.65
CA SER A 197 0.08 28.30 34.70
C SER A 197 -0.23 26.88 34.18
N TYR A 198 0.62 26.37 33.34
CA TYR A 198 0.56 24.98 32.84
C TYR A 198 1.56 24.06 33.53
N GLU A 199 2.05 24.48 34.71
CA GLU A 199 2.98 23.67 35.49
C GLU A 199 2.33 22.41 36.07
N THR A 200 1.07 22.53 36.48
CA THR A 200 0.30 21.45 37.08
C THR A 200 -0.95 21.11 36.25
N LEU A 201 -1.49 19.90 36.46
CA LEU A 201 -2.75 19.49 35.85
C LEU A 201 -3.93 20.36 36.32
N ASP A 202 -3.98 20.71 37.61
CA ASP A 202 -5.02 21.60 38.17
C ASP A 202 -4.97 22.97 37.47
N GLY A 203 -3.77 23.52 37.24
CA GLY A 203 -3.60 24.78 36.49
C GLY A 203 -4.12 24.69 35.05
N LEU A 204 -3.89 23.57 34.38
CA LEU A 204 -4.44 23.31 33.04
C LEU A 204 -5.99 23.22 33.07
N HIS A 205 -6.56 22.47 34.01
CA HIS A 205 -8.02 22.37 34.18
C HIS A 205 -8.66 23.74 34.45
N ALA A 206 -8.06 24.52 35.36
CA ALA A 206 -8.53 25.87 35.63
C ALA A 206 -8.47 26.77 34.40
N ALA A 207 -7.35 26.74 33.66
CA ALA A 207 -7.20 27.52 32.44
C ALA A 207 -8.21 27.10 31.35
N TYR A 208 -8.44 25.79 31.19
CA TYR A 208 -9.45 25.30 30.25
C TYR A 208 -10.86 25.76 30.64
N ALA A 209 -11.25 25.56 31.90
CA ALA A 209 -12.58 25.99 32.40
C ALA A 209 -12.82 27.51 32.26
N GLN A 210 -11.80 28.31 32.52
CA GLN A 210 -11.88 29.76 32.49
C GLN A 210 -11.91 30.36 31.08
N HIS A 211 -11.04 29.84 30.18
CA HIS A 211 -10.76 30.47 28.88
C HIS A 211 -11.28 29.68 27.67
N TYR A 212 -11.52 28.37 27.80
CA TYR A 212 -11.80 27.50 26.65
C TYR A 212 -13.01 26.58 26.83
N GLY A 213 -13.64 26.58 28.01
CA GLY A 213 -14.76 25.67 28.32
C GLY A 213 -16.10 26.04 27.68
N ARG A 214 -16.13 27.07 26.80
CA ARG A 214 -17.32 27.54 26.08
C ARG A 214 -16.92 27.97 24.68
N SER A 215 -17.91 27.99 23.77
CA SER A 215 -17.77 28.37 22.36
C SER A 215 -16.68 29.43 22.13
N THR A 216 -15.52 29.00 21.72
CA THR A 216 -14.31 29.81 21.54
C THR A 216 -13.76 29.64 20.14
N TRP A 217 -12.77 30.46 19.78
CA TRP A 217 -12.04 30.32 18.54
C TRP A 217 -11.38 28.91 18.40
N LEU A 218 -11.02 28.28 19.53
CA LEU A 218 -10.40 26.95 19.53
C LEU A 218 -11.38 25.84 19.07
N ASP A 219 -12.69 26.05 19.27
CA ASP A 219 -13.73 25.16 18.74
C ASP A 219 -13.76 25.19 17.21
N ALA A 220 -13.34 26.28 16.57
CA ALA A 220 -13.20 26.32 15.10
C ALA A 220 -12.09 25.43 14.61
N ALA A 221 -10.93 25.41 15.26
CA ALA A 221 -9.84 24.48 14.97
C ALA A 221 -10.27 23.02 15.22
N ALA A 222 -10.93 22.73 16.36
CA ALA A 222 -11.49 21.41 16.65
C ALA A 222 -12.51 20.95 15.60
N GLY A 223 -13.32 21.87 15.09
CA GLY A 223 -14.32 21.62 14.05
C GLY A 223 -13.72 21.08 12.75
N VAL A 224 -12.62 21.66 12.26
CA VAL A 224 -11.94 21.17 11.06
C VAL A 224 -11.11 19.90 11.33
N SER A 225 -10.61 19.69 12.57
CA SER A 225 -9.99 18.42 12.94
C SER A 225 -10.99 17.25 12.89
N ARG A 226 -12.24 17.46 13.29
CA ARG A 226 -13.31 16.46 13.15
C ARG A 226 -13.69 16.18 11.69
N GLN A 227 -13.29 17.04 10.75
CA GLN A 227 -13.38 16.82 9.31
C GLN A 227 -12.14 16.06 8.75
N GLY A 228 -11.15 15.73 9.61
CA GLY A 228 -9.95 14.97 9.26
C GLY A 228 -8.71 15.83 9.00
N VAL A 229 -8.76 17.15 9.17
CA VAL A 229 -7.58 18.03 9.05
C VAL A 229 -6.76 17.96 10.33
N ILE A 230 -5.43 17.81 10.23
CA ILE A 230 -4.55 17.83 11.39
C ILE A 230 -4.24 19.27 11.79
N ASN A 231 -4.58 19.66 13.04
CA ASN A 231 -4.11 20.92 13.60
C ASN A 231 -2.78 20.72 14.34
N VAL A 232 -1.77 21.49 13.96
CA VAL A 232 -0.43 21.49 14.56
C VAL A 232 -0.27 22.74 15.40
N PHE A 233 -0.15 22.60 16.72
CA PHE A 233 -0.05 23.74 17.64
C PHE A 233 1.28 23.80 18.38
N SER A 234 1.85 24.99 18.44
CA SER A 234 3.00 25.28 19.30
C SER A 234 2.65 25.10 20.78
N SER A 235 3.53 24.45 21.59
CA SER A 235 3.27 24.09 23.00
C SER A 235 3.30 25.29 23.96
N GLY A 236 3.99 26.38 23.58
CA GLY A 236 4.15 27.57 24.42
C GLY A 236 5.58 27.84 24.85
N ASN A 237 5.86 29.09 25.29
CA ASN A 237 7.21 29.62 25.47
C ASN A 237 7.58 29.93 26.93
N SER A 238 6.80 29.46 27.90
CA SER A 238 6.96 29.80 29.33
C SER A 238 7.79 28.78 30.12
N GLY A 239 8.23 27.68 29.51
CA GLY A 239 9.05 26.64 30.16
C GLY A 239 8.30 25.72 31.11
N TYR A 240 6.97 25.66 31.03
CA TYR A 240 6.13 24.84 31.89
C TYR A 240 6.28 23.34 31.63
N ALA A 241 5.93 22.53 32.62
CA ALA A 241 5.94 21.08 32.54
C ALA A 241 4.95 20.52 31.52
N ASN A 242 3.88 21.25 31.22
CA ASN A 242 2.87 20.84 30.25
C ASN A 242 2.73 21.81 29.08
N ALA A 243 2.33 21.26 27.95
CA ALA A 243 1.90 22.02 26.79
C ALA A 243 0.68 22.89 27.10
N SER A 244 0.53 24.01 26.39
CA SER A 244 -0.61 24.90 26.54
C SER A 244 -1.93 24.19 26.24
N VAL A 245 -3.04 24.71 26.77
CA VAL A 245 -4.38 24.13 26.50
C VAL A 245 -4.65 23.96 25.00
N ARG A 246 -4.18 24.87 24.15
CA ARG A 246 -4.35 24.78 22.70
C ARG A 246 -3.73 23.50 22.11
N SER A 247 -2.49 23.23 22.47
CA SER A 247 -1.76 22.03 22.01
C SER A 247 -2.16 20.77 22.77
N ALA A 248 -2.64 20.93 24.02
CA ALA A 248 -3.14 19.83 24.84
C ALA A 248 -4.65 19.58 24.71
N LEU A 249 -5.35 20.18 23.74
CA LEU A 249 -6.79 20.07 23.60
C LEU A 249 -7.34 18.63 23.57
N PRO A 250 -6.70 17.63 22.96
CA PRO A 250 -7.16 16.25 23.02
C PRO A 250 -7.22 15.65 24.43
N TYR A 251 -6.51 16.20 25.41
CA TYR A 251 -6.70 15.81 26.81
C TYR A 251 -8.11 16.12 27.31
N PHE A 252 -8.67 17.23 26.87
CA PHE A 252 -10.02 17.72 27.22
C PHE A 252 -11.11 17.19 26.28
N GLN A 253 -10.74 16.89 25.03
CA GLN A 253 -11.58 16.41 23.95
C GLN A 253 -10.91 15.23 23.25
N PRO A 254 -10.98 14.01 23.80
CA PRO A 254 -10.18 12.86 23.34
C PRO A 254 -10.42 12.43 21.90
N ASP A 255 -11.56 12.78 21.33
CA ASP A 255 -11.92 12.51 19.93
C ASP A 255 -11.01 13.24 18.92
N LEU A 256 -10.21 14.20 19.37
CA LEU A 256 -9.28 14.95 18.53
C LEU A 256 -7.87 14.33 18.43
N GLU A 257 -7.53 13.32 19.25
CA GLU A 257 -6.15 12.81 19.40
C GLU A 257 -5.50 12.44 18.05
N GLY A 258 -6.22 11.75 17.16
CA GLY A 258 -5.73 11.35 15.83
C GLY A 258 -5.52 12.48 14.82
N HIS A 259 -6.03 13.69 15.09
CA HIS A 259 -5.98 14.84 14.18
C HIS A 259 -5.41 16.10 14.85
N TRP A 260 -4.56 15.92 15.85
CA TRP A 260 -3.94 17.01 16.62
C TRP A 260 -2.47 16.71 16.86
N LEU A 261 -1.63 17.72 16.72
CA LEU A 261 -0.19 17.60 16.99
C LEU A 261 0.27 18.78 17.86
N ALA A 262 0.76 18.47 19.06
CA ALA A 262 1.46 19.42 19.91
C ALA A 262 2.95 19.46 19.54
N VAL A 263 3.57 20.63 19.51
CA VAL A 263 4.96 20.76 19.13
C VAL A 263 5.73 21.56 20.20
N SER A 264 6.65 20.89 20.90
CA SER A 264 7.65 21.50 21.76
C SER A 264 8.87 21.92 20.96
N GLY A 265 9.74 22.72 21.56
CA GLY A 265 10.93 23.26 20.92
C GLY A 265 12.22 22.88 21.62
N LEU A 266 13.30 22.73 20.85
CA LEU A 266 14.65 22.53 21.37
C LEU A 266 15.64 23.54 20.75
N ASP A 267 16.78 23.72 21.41
CA ASP A 267 17.93 24.45 20.88
C ASP A 267 18.96 23.51 20.24
N GLN A 268 20.00 24.08 19.63
CA GLN A 268 21.07 23.33 18.95
C GLN A 268 21.82 22.35 19.86
N GLN A 269 21.78 22.52 21.16
CA GLN A 269 22.39 21.65 22.16
C GLN A 269 21.40 20.68 22.79
N ASN A 270 20.23 20.50 22.16
CA ASN A 270 19.09 19.72 22.68
C ASN A 270 18.50 20.27 24.01
N GLY A 271 18.76 21.53 24.32
CA GLY A 271 18.21 22.21 25.51
C GLY A 271 16.72 22.47 25.32
N GLN A 272 15.94 22.14 26.37
CA GLN A 272 14.49 22.33 26.39
C GLN A 272 14.15 23.54 27.25
N ARG A 273 13.81 24.64 26.60
CA ARG A 273 13.54 25.95 27.23
C ARG A 273 12.09 26.36 27.17
N TYR A 274 11.28 25.59 26.44
CA TYR A 274 9.88 25.88 26.16
C TYR A 274 8.96 24.94 26.94
N ASN A 275 7.66 25.12 26.83
CA ASN A 275 6.72 24.18 27.45
C ASN A 275 6.96 22.77 26.93
N ARG A 276 7.03 21.82 27.87
CA ARG A 276 7.21 20.40 27.56
C ARG A 276 5.93 19.79 27.00
N CYS A 277 6.00 18.57 26.49
CA CYS A 277 4.83 17.83 26.03
C CYS A 277 3.84 17.53 27.15
N GLY A 278 4.32 17.12 28.35
CA GLY A 278 3.49 16.84 29.51
C GLY A 278 2.34 15.87 29.19
N ILE A 279 1.14 16.29 29.55
CA ILE A 279 -0.07 15.49 29.31
C ILE A 279 -0.37 15.24 27.82
N ALA A 280 0.23 16.01 26.90
CA ALA A 280 0.06 15.86 25.46
C ALA A 280 1.00 14.84 24.83
N LYS A 281 1.85 14.13 25.61
CA LYS A 281 2.95 13.31 25.10
C LYS A 281 2.59 12.33 24.00
N TYR A 282 1.38 11.79 23.96
CA TYR A 282 0.95 10.81 22.97
C TYR A 282 0.68 11.41 21.58
N TRP A 283 0.42 12.72 21.49
CA TRP A 283 0.28 13.48 20.25
C TRP A 283 1.25 14.66 20.18
N CYS A 284 2.43 14.51 20.78
CA CYS A 284 3.44 15.57 20.87
C CYS A 284 4.79 15.10 20.34
N ILE A 285 5.45 16.00 19.61
CA ILE A 285 6.85 15.87 19.22
C ILE A 285 7.62 17.14 19.59
N THR A 286 8.94 17.06 19.49
CA THR A 286 9.84 18.19 19.77
C THR A 286 10.71 18.46 18.55
N THR A 287 10.72 19.69 18.04
CA THR A 287 11.46 20.08 16.85
C THR A 287 12.35 21.29 17.10
N PRO A 288 13.32 21.61 16.23
CA PRO A 288 14.11 22.83 16.31
C PRO A 288 13.26 24.09 16.45
N GLY A 289 13.53 24.89 17.48
CA GLY A 289 12.72 26.09 17.77
C GLY A 289 13.54 27.30 18.21
N ARG A 290 14.88 27.23 18.23
CA ARG A 290 15.71 28.34 18.67
C ARG A 290 16.70 28.79 17.59
N LEU A 291 16.80 30.11 17.38
CA LEU A 291 17.67 30.72 16.36
C LEU A 291 17.42 30.10 14.98
N ILE A 292 16.15 30.00 14.62
CA ILE A 292 15.72 29.50 13.32
C ILE A 292 15.76 30.66 12.33
N ASN A 293 16.56 30.53 11.28
CA ASN A 293 16.63 31.49 10.20
C ASN A 293 15.51 31.24 9.19
N SER A 294 14.74 32.28 8.86
CA SER A 294 13.64 32.18 7.91
C SER A 294 13.29 33.54 7.29
N THR A 295 12.35 33.53 6.36
CA THR A 295 11.90 34.68 5.59
C THR A 295 11.31 35.79 6.47
N MET A 296 11.55 37.03 6.06
CA MET A 296 11.03 38.24 6.70
C MET A 296 10.36 39.14 5.67
N PRO A 297 9.36 39.94 6.08
CA PRO A 297 8.75 40.93 5.17
C PRO A 297 9.77 41.84 4.52
N GLY A 298 9.61 42.09 3.20
CA GLY A 298 10.53 42.90 2.41
C GLY A 298 11.69 42.14 1.78
N GLY A 299 11.64 40.80 1.75
CA GLY A 299 12.62 39.94 1.02
C GLY A 299 13.89 39.60 1.81
N GLY A 300 13.90 39.82 3.12
CA GLY A 300 15.02 39.51 4.00
C GLY A 300 14.88 38.21 4.76
N TYR A 301 15.86 37.88 5.61
CA TYR A 301 15.89 36.72 6.50
C TYR A 301 16.34 37.15 7.90
N ALA A 302 15.82 36.47 8.91
CA ALA A 302 16.24 36.70 10.29
C ALA A 302 16.05 35.46 11.15
N ASN A 303 16.79 35.41 12.26
CA ASN A 303 16.61 34.38 13.29
C ASN A 303 15.47 34.76 14.25
N LYS A 304 14.55 33.82 14.45
CA LYS A 304 13.57 33.90 15.54
C LYS A 304 13.66 32.65 16.44
N SER A 305 13.05 32.73 17.63
CA SER A 305 13.08 31.63 18.61
C SER A 305 11.72 31.50 19.28
N GLY A 306 11.24 30.29 19.43
CA GLY A 306 9.96 29.95 20.04
C GLY A 306 9.45 28.60 19.57
N THR A 307 8.49 28.05 20.26
CA THR A 307 7.73 26.88 19.75
C THR A 307 6.97 27.24 18.45
N SER A 308 6.79 28.53 18.17
CA SER A 308 6.30 29.05 16.92
C SER A 308 7.19 28.70 15.72
N MET A 309 8.51 28.56 15.90
CA MET A 309 9.45 28.13 14.88
C MET A 309 9.59 26.60 14.84
N ALA A 310 9.25 25.95 15.95
CA ALA A 310 9.22 24.49 16.01
C ALA A 310 7.99 23.91 15.25
N ALA A 311 6.82 24.47 15.41
CA ALA A 311 5.59 23.98 14.79
C ALA A 311 5.68 23.86 13.24
N PRO A 312 6.18 24.86 12.48
CA PRO A 312 6.32 24.73 11.04
C PRO A 312 7.33 23.66 10.61
N HIS A 313 8.38 23.38 11.40
CA HIS A 313 9.25 22.23 11.16
C HIS A 313 8.48 20.91 11.21
N ALA A 314 7.63 20.75 12.23
CA ALA A 314 6.78 19.58 12.38
C ALA A 314 5.74 19.46 11.25
N THR A 315 5.13 20.58 10.86
CA THR A 315 4.13 20.62 9.79
C THR A 315 4.77 20.29 8.43
N GLY A 316 5.95 20.83 8.15
CA GLY A 316 6.72 20.51 6.96
C GLY A 316 7.15 19.05 6.93
N ALA A 317 7.64 18.49 8.05
CA ALA A 317 7.99 17.08 8.17
C ALA A 317 6.77 16.17 7.92
N LEU A 318 5.59 16.53 8.46
CA LEU A 318 4.35 15.82 8.21
C LEU A 318 3.95 15.87 6.72
N ALA A 319 4.15 17.00 6.04
CA ALA A 319 3.91 17.10 4.60
C ALA A 319 4.80 16.17 3.79
N LEU A 320 6.08 16.01 4.16
CA LEU A 320 6.98 15.04 3.52
C LEU A 320 6.48 13.60 3.70
N VAL A 321 6.01 13.23 4.89
CA VAL A 321 5.40 11.91 5.15
C VAL A 321 4.13 11.71 4.32
N MET A 322 3.27 12.73 4.20
CA MET A 322 2.06 12.68 3.39
C MET A 322 2.34 12.50 1.89
N GLN A 323 3.43 13.07 1.37
CA GLN A 323 3.89 12.83 -0.01
C GLN A 323 4.42 11.41 -0.18
N ARG A 324 5.22 10.92 0.78
CA ARG A 324 5.82 9.58 0.72
C ARG A 324 4.76 8.48 0.71
N TYR A 325 3.66 8.68 1.43
CA TYR A 325 2.59 7.70 1.57
C TYR A 325 1.23 8.28 1.13
N PRO A 326 1.02 8.50 -0.18
CA PRO A 326 -0.21 9.14 -0.67
C PRO A 326 -1.48 8.28 -0.46
N TYR A 327 -1.30 6.99 -0.16
CA TYR A 327 -2.37 6.04 0.13
C TYR A 327 -2.77 5.99 1.61
N LEU A 328 -2.02 6.66 2.50
CA LEU A 328 -2.36 6.78 3.92
C LEU A 328 -3.26 8.01 4.15
N ASN A 329 -4.22 7.86 5.06
CA ASN A 329 -5.00 8.99 5.54
C ASN A 329 -4.17 9.91 6.46
N ASN A 330 -4.76 11.00 6.92
CA ASN A 330 -4.04 12.00 7.70
C ASN A 330 -3.59 11.46 9.06
N GLU A 331 -4.43 10.71 9.76
CA GLU A 331 -4.11 10.07 11.04
C GLU A 331 -2.95 9.09 10.90
N GLN A 332 -2.95 8.27 9.88
CA GLN A 332 -1.89 7.30 9.61
C GLN A 332 -0.57 7.97 9.27
N ALA A 333 -0.60 9.05 8.46
CA ALA A 333 0.60 9.84 8.18
C ALA A 333 1.17 10.49 9.46
N LEU A 334 0.29 10.97 10.35
CA LEU A 334 0.69 11.47 11.66
C LEU A 334 1.32 10.36 12.51
N GLN A 335 0.74 9.15 12.53
CA GLN A 335 1.32 8.00 13.24
C GLN A 335 2.72 7.65 12.71
N VAL A 336 2.94 7.67 11.40
CA VAL A 336 4.27 7.44 10.82
C VAL A 336 5.25 8.50 11.36
N LEU A 337 4.91 9.79 11.30
CA LEU A 337 5.78 10.86 11.80
C LEU A 337 6.12 10.67 13.29
N LEU A 338 5.11 10.40 14.13
CA LEU A 338 5.28 10.24 15.57
C LEU A 338 6.13 9.01 15.89
N THR A 339 5.80 7.85 15.33
CA THR A 339 6.37 6.56 15.72
C THR A 339 7.76 6.31 15.15
N THR A 340 8.19 7.08 14.16
CA THR A 340 9.55 7.05 13.61
C THR A 340 10.49 8.07 14.26
N ALA A 341 9.97 8.95 15.12
CA ALA A 341 10.77 9.91 15.85
C ALA A 341 11.81 9.24 16.76
N THR A 342 12.85 9.99 17.10
CA THR A 342 13.95 9.53 17.97
C THR A 342 14.02 10.38 19.23
N GLN A 343 14.48 9.78 20.33
CA GLN A 343 14.84 10.51 21.53
C GLN A 343 15.99 11.49 21.25
N LEU A 344 16.31 12.38 22.20
CA LEU A 344 17.35 13.39 22.02
C LEU A 344 18.74 12.80 21.77
N ASP A 345 18.99 11.57 22.23
CA ASP A 345 20.22 10.80 22.00
C ASP A 345 20.25 10.07 20.64
N GLY A 346 19.18 10.21 19.83
CA GLY A 346 19.06 9.58 18.52
C GLY A 346 18.52 8.15 18.57
N THR A 347 18.20 7.58 19.74
CA THR A 347 17.59 6.25 19.81
C THR A 347 16.12 6.28 19.36
N PRO A 348 15.62 5.22 18.69
CA PRO A 348 14.21 5.11 18.34
C PRO A 348 13.30 5.17 19.57
N THR A 349 12.20 5.93 19.47
CA THR A 349 11.28 6.08 20.59
C THR A 349 10.45 4.82 20.80
N GLY A 350 10.66 4.14 21.93
CA GLY A 350 9.84 3.00 22.34
C GLY A 350 8.48 3.42 22.88
N ALA A 351 8.45 4.51 23.66
CA ALA A 351 7.23 5.13 24.19
C ALA A 351 7.45 6.63 24.41
N PRO A 352 6.41 7.48 24.27
CA PRO A 352 6.55 8.92 24.42
C PRO A 352 6.79 9.32 25.89
N THR A 353 7.52 10.41 26.09
CA THR A 353 7.87 10.95 27.41
C THR A 353 7.19 12.28 27.66
N ASP A 354 7.00 12.64 28.94
CA ASP A 354 6.43 13.94 29.30
C ASP A 354 7.31 15.12 28.85
N THR A 355 8.59 14.88 28.65
CA THR A 355 9.54 15.94 28.28
C THR A 355 9.48 16.29 26.79
N VAL A 356 9.63 15.30 25.91
CA VAL A 356 9.77 15.50 24.44
C VAL A 356 8.67 14.83 23.62
N GLY A 357 7.70 14.21 24.28
CA GLY A 357 6.71 13.39 23.58
C GLY A 357 7.38 12.21 22.87
N TRP A 358 7.09 12.05 21.60
CA TRP A 358 7.74 11.04 20.74
C TRP A 358 9.20 11.38 20.39
N GLY A 359 9.68 12.57 20.74
CA GLY A 359 11.03 13.01 20.44
C GLY A 359 11.13 13.89 19.19
N VAL A 360 12.25 13.78 18.47
CA VAL A 360 12.54 14.57 17.28
C VAL A 360 12.20 13.77 16.02
N PRO A 361 11.48 14.33 15.03
CA PRO A 361 11.25 13.66 13.76
C PRO A 361 12.55 13.16 13.13
N ASP A 362 12.58 11.91 12.71
CA ASP A 362 13.64 11.34 11.90
C ASP A 362 13.09 11.02 10.50
N LEU A 363 13.30 11.95 9.57
CA LEU A 363 12.78 11.82 8.22
C LEU A 363 13.48 10.70 7.42
N GLY A 364 14.68 10.29 7.82
CA GLY A 364 15.30 9.08 7.27
C GLY A 364 14.48 7.83 7.61
N ARG A 365 14.13 7.66 8.89
CA ARG A 365 13.28 6.53 9.32
C ARG A 365 11.85 6.65 8.79
N ALA A 366 11.29 7.85 8.77
CA ALA A 366 9.93 8.08 8.29
C ALA A 366 9.71 7.67 6.83
N MET A 367 10.76 7.61 6.00
CA MET A 367 10.68 7.13 4.60
C MET A 367 10.52 5.61 4.48
N HIS A 368 10.68 4.85 5.57
CA HIS A 368 10.74 3.38 5.60
C HIS A 368 9.58 2.71 6.32
N GLY A 369 8.40 3.32 6.36
CA GLY A 369 7.20 2.81 7.04
C GLY A 369 7.07 3.29 8.49
N PRO A 370 5.98 2.92 9.19
CA PRO A 370 5.77 3.26 10.59
C PRO A 370 6.79 2.55 11.50
N GLY A 371 7.11 3.16 12.64
CA GLY A 371 7.91 2.51 13.68
C GLY A 371 7.05 1.72 14.67
N GLN A 372 5.78 2.11 14.85
CA GLN A 372 4.82 1.41 15.70
C GLN A 372 3.41 1.50 15.12
N LEU A 373 2.55 0.55 15.48
CA LEU A 373 1.12 0.60 15.24
C LEU A 373 0.40 0.98 16.53
N LEU A 374 -0.33 2.11 16.50
CA LEU A 374 -1.03 2.66 17.67
C LEU A 374 -2.52 2.24 17.69
N GLY A 375 -2.80 0.99 17.38
CA GLY A 375 -4.11 0.38 17.18
C GLY A 375 -4.21 -0.27 15.81
N ARG A 376 -5.42 -0.27 15.21
CA ARG A 376 -5.65 -0.79 13.86
C ARG A 376 -5.06 0.19 12.82
N PHE A 377 -4.11 -0.27 12.04
CA PHE A 377 -3.48 0.48 10.96
C PHE A 377 -3.81 -0.17 9.62
N GLU A 378 -4.43 0.57 8.71
CA GLU A 378 -4.83 0.07 7.39
C GLU A 378 -3.96 0.65 6.28
N ALA A 379 -3.21 -0.20 5.60
CA ALA A 379 -2.45 0.12 4.41
C ALA A 379 -3.24 -0.28 3.15
N ASN A 380 -3.98 0.68 2.59
CA ASN A 380 -4.83 0.47 1.41
C ASN A 380 -4.08 0.90 0.14
N LEU A 381 -3.34 -0.03 -0.47
CA LEU A 381 -2.54 0.26 -1.66
C LEU A 381 -3.35 0.04 -2.94
N PRO A 382 -3.47 1.05 -3.82
CA PRO A 382 -4.15 0.89 -5.10
C PRO A 382 -3.40 -0.07 -6.03
N ALA A 383 -4.10 -0.61 -7.03
CA ALA A 383 -3.53 -1.49 -8.03
C ALA A 383 -2.30 -0.86 -8.71
N GLY A 384 -1.24 -1.65 -8.91
CA GLY A 384 0.01 -1.22 -9.51
C GLY A 384 0.96 -0.46 -8.58
N LEU A 385 0.53 -0.07 -7.39
CA LEU A 385 1.43 0.50 -6.37
C LEU A 385 2.12 -0.64 -5.61
N ARG A 386 3.44 -0.54 -5.51
CA ARG A 386 4.28 -1.35 -4.63
C ARG A 386 4.98 -0.44 -3.63
N ASP A 387 4.91 -0.78 -2.36
CA ASP A 387 5.67 -0.11 -1.30
C ASP A 387 6.40 -1.11 -0.43
N GLU A 388 7.48 -0.65 0.21
CA GLU A 388 8.28 -1.44 1.13
C GLU A 388 8.45 -0.69 2.46
N TRP A 389 8.15 -1.38 3.55
CA TRP A 389 8.40 -0.93 4.92
C TRP A 389 9.51 -1.76 5.53
N SER A 390 10.67 -1.14 5.69
CA SER A 390 11.85 -1.78 6.25
C SER A 390 12.12 -1.43 7.71
N ASN A 391 11.34 -0.53 8.31
CA ASN A 391 11.41 -0.32 9.75
C ASN A 391 10.94 -1.56 10.52
N PRO A 392 11.58 -1.91 11.64
CA PRO A 392 10.98 -2.82 12.62
C PRO A 392 9.77 -2.14 13.25
N ILE A 393 8.61 -2.79 13.18
CA ILE A 393 7.34 -2.23 13.65
C ILE A 393 6.96 -2.86 14.99
N SER A 394 6.76 -2.03 16.02
CA SER A 394 6.31 -2.49 17.33
C SER A 394 4.94 -1.91 17.71
N ASP A 395 4.48 -2.19 18.92
CA ASP A 395 3.33 -1.57 19.57
C ASP A 395 3.62 -1.27 21.05
N SER A 396 4.91 -1.07 21.37
CA SER A 396 5.39 -0.95 22.76
C SER A 396 4.80 0.26 23.50
N ALA A 397 4.53 1.36 22.80
CA ALA A 397 3.89 2.54 23.38
C ALA A 397 2.47 2.25 23.90
N LEU A 398 1.76 1.30 23.30
CA LEU A 398 0.43 0.91 23.77
C LEU A 398 0.45 0.16 25.11
N LEU A 399 1.55 -0.51 25.45
CA LEU A 399 1.72 -1.12 26.78
C LEU A 399 1.82 -0.06 27.87
N GLN A 400 2.62 1.00 27.63
CA GLN A 400 2.70 2.14 28.55
C GLN A 400 1.33 2.83 28.65
N ARG A 401 0.68 3.09 27.51
CA ARG A 401 -0.64 3.72 27.49
C ARG A 401 -1.68 2.92 28.27
N GLN A 402 -1.70 1.60 28.12
CA GLN A 402 -2.60 0.72 28.86
C GLN A 402 -2.41 0.82 30.37
N ALA A 403 -1.16 0.85 30.82
CA ALA A 403 -0.85 0.97 32.25
C ALA A 403 -1.25 2.36 32.80
N GLU A 404 -1.03 3.43 32.02
CA GLU A 404 -1.38 4.79 32.42
C GLU A 404 -2.92 4.99 32.43
N ASP A 405 -3.62 4.53 31.40
CA ASP A 405 -5.09 4.61 31.34
C ASP A 405 -5.75 3.80 32.48
N ALA A 406 -5.21 2.63 32.84
CA ALA A 406 -5.69 1.87 33.98
C ALA A 406 -5.47 2.61 35.32
N ALA A 407 -4.33 3.28 35.49
CA ALA A 407 -4.05 4.08 36.68
C ALA A 407 -4.97 5.32 36.74
N GLU A 408 -5.20 5.98 35.62
CA GLU A 408 -6.12 7.11 35.52
C GLU A 408 -7.58 6.71 35.81
N HIS A 409 -8.04 5.59 35.23
CA HIS A 409 -9.36 5.01 35.55
C HIS A 409 -9.51 4.80 37.05
N ALA A 410 -8.54 4.15 37.71
CA ALA A 410 -8.57 3.91 39.16
C ALA A 410 -8.59 5.21 39.97
N ALA A 411 -7.87 6.25 39.51
CA ALA A 411 -7.89 7.57 40.13
C ALA A 411 -9.25 8.26 39.96
N TRP A 412 -9.82 8.15 38.75
CA TRP A 412 -11.15 8.70 38.46
C TRP A 412 -12.25 8.06 39.30
N GLN A 413 -12.26 6.74 39.43
CA GLN A 413 -13.21 6.02 40.31
C GLN A 413 -13.10 6.49 41.76
N ARG A 414 -11.89 6.74 42.29
CA ARG A 414 -11.71 7.33 43.63
C ARG A 414 -12.31 8.73 43.68
N THR A 415 -12.03 9.57 42.71
CA THR A 415 -12.57 10.95 42.63
C THR A 415 -14.09 10.96 42.65
N LEU A 416 -14.74 10.09 41.83
CA LEU A 416 -16.19 9.96 41.80
C LEU A 416 -16.75 9.64 43.23
N LYS A 417 -16.12 8.68 43.90
CA LYS A 417 -16.54 8.27 45.23
C LYS A 417 -16.29 9.36 46.29
N ASP A 418 -15.10 9.95 46.29
CA ASP A 418 -14.71 10.95 47.31
C ASP A 418 -15.53 12.24 47.21
N LYS A 419 -15.96 12.60 45.99
CA LYS A 419 -16.81 13.75 45.72
C LYS A 419 -18.31 13.41 45.68
N GLY A 420 -18.71 12.17 45.80
CA GLY A 420 -20.08 11.73 45.73
C GLY A 420 -20.72 11.92 44.33
N TRP A 421 -19.91 11.79 43.28
CA TRP A 421 -20.31 11.96 41.89
C TRP A 421 -20.67 10.68 41.18
N GLU A 422 -20.72 9.55 41.89
CA GLU A 422 -21.02 8.22 41.31
C GLU A 422 -22.36 8.15 40.58
N ASN A 423 -23.34 8.97 41.02
CA ASN A 423 -24.67 9.08 40.39
C ASN A 423 -24.86 10.39 39.61
N GLY A 424 -23.78 11.06 39.25
CA GLY A 424 -23.78 12.34 38.57
C GLY A 424 -23.52 13.53 39.52
N LEU A 425 -23.42 14.70 38.93
CA LEU A 425 -23.15 15.96 39.69
C LEU A 425 -24.36 16.46 40.46
N PRO A 426 -24.17 17.06 41.67
CA PRO A 426 -25.23 17.71 42.40
C PRO A 426 -25.77 18.95 41.61
N ALA A 427 -27.03 19.32 41.83
CA ALA A 427 -27.67 20.41 41.12
C ALA A 427 -26.96 21.78 41.28
N GLY A 428 -26.23 21.97 42.40
CA GLY A 428 -25.46 23.17 42.70
C GLY A 428 -23.97 23.11 42.30
N ALA A 429 -23.53 22.13 41.53
CA ALA A 429 -22.14 22.01 41.14
C ALA A 429 -21.61 23.29 40.45
N SER A 430 -20.40 23.70 40.83
CA SER A 430 -19.67 24.82 40.24
C SER A 430 -19.31 24.56 38.77
N GLN A 431 -18.94 25.59 38.03
CA GLN A 431 -18.46 25.49 36.66
C GLN A 431 -17.20 24.59 36.56
N GLN A 432 -16.28 24.74 37.56
CA GLN A 432 -15.08 23.91 37.63
C GLN A 432 -15.43 22.43 37.80
N GLU A 433 -16.31 22.10 38.75
CA GLU A 433 -16.74 20.70 38.97
C GLU A 433 -17.44 20.12 37.76
N ARG A 434 -18.26 20.87 37.04
CA ARG A 434 -18.86 20.43 35.78
C ARG A 434 -17.80 20.13 34.70
N THR A 435 -16.79 21.00 34.61
CA THR A 435 -15.68 20.83 33.68
C THR A 435 -14.85 19.58 34.02
N ASP A 436 -14.45 19.46 35.31
CA ASP A 436 -13.66 18.31 35.78
C ASP A 436 -14.42 16.99 35.61
N TYR A 437 -15.71 16.97 35.91
CA TYR A 437 -16.55 15.79 35.69
C TYR A 437 -16.64 15.42 34.20
N ALA A 438 -16.88 16.40 33.33
CA ALA A 438 -16.95 16.17 31.88
C ALA A 438 -15.63 15.64 31.30
N ILE A 439 -14.49 16.19 31.75
CA ILE A 439 -13.15 15.72 31.34
C ILE A 439 -12.94 14.29 31.82
N GLY A 440 -13.17 14.00 33.10
CA GLY A 440 -12.96 12.66 33.67
C GLY A 440 -13.81 11.61 32.94
N MET A 441 -15.10 11.89 32.72
CA MET A 441 -15.99 10.99 31.98
C MET A 441 -15.55 10.77 30.54
N ALA A 442 -15.17 11.84 29.82
CA ALA A 442 -14.74 11.71 28.42
C ALA A 442 -13.45 10.89 28.27
N ARG A 443 -12.49 11.10 29.18
CA ARG A 443 -11.23 10.35 29.19
C ARG A 443 -11.43 8.87 29.57
N ASP A 444 -12.25 8.60 30.58
CA ASP A 444 -12.58 7.24 31.01
C ASP A 444 -13.28 6.48 29.88
N GLN A 445 -14.22 7.12 29.20
CA GLN A 445 -14.89 6.53 28.03
C GLN A 445 -13.92 6.28 26.87
N ALA A 446 -13.01 7.22 26.58
CA ALA A 446 -12.01 7.05 25.52
C ALA A 446 -11.05 5.91 25.81
N ALA A 447 -10.60 5.79 27.07
CA ALA A 447 -9.75 4.67 27.51
C ALA A 447 -10.46 3.32 27.37
N ALA A 448 -11.74 3.22 27.70
CA ALA A 448 -12.53 2.02 27.57
C ALA A 448 -12.70 1.54 26.11
N GLN A 449 -12.58 2.44 25.13
CA GLN A 449 -12.70 2.14 23.70
C GLN A 449 -11.34 1.90 23.03
N ARG A 450 -10.23 2.20 23.71
CA ARG A 450 -8.90 2.12 23.12
C ARG A 450 -8.43 0.68 22.92
N GLN A 451 -7.82 0.41 21.77
CA GLN A 451 -7.15 -0.85 21.49
C GLN A 451 -5.68 -0.75 21.92
N TYR A 452 -5.24 -1.68 22.79
CA TYR A 452 -3.87 -1.70 23.30
C TYR A 452 -2.95 -2.71 22.60
N GLN A 453 -3.33 -3.12 21.41
CA GLN A 453 -2.50 -3.93 20.52
C GLN A 453 -2.49 -3.30 19.13
N GLY A 454 -1.30 -3.17 18.57
CA GLY A 454 -1.12 -2.77 17.18
C GLY A 454 -1.54 -3.89 16.26
N SER A 455 -2.31 -3.60 15.22
CA SER A 455 -2.69 -4.54 14.17
C SER A 455 -2.55 -3.92 12.79
N LEU A 456 -2.15 -4.72 11.81
CA LEU A 456 -1.99 -4.28 10.41
C LEU A 456 -3.09 -4.87 9.55
N VAL A 457 -3.67 -4.04 8.70
CA VAL A 457 -4.56 -4.49 7.61
C VAL A 457 -3.93 -4.07 6.29
N LYS A 458 -3.54 -5.04 5.47
CA LYS A 458 -3.16 -4.80 4.08
C LYS A 458 -4.40 -4.93 3.21
N ALA A 459 -4.85 -3.80 2.68
CA ALA A 459 -6.01 -3.70 1.78
C ALA A 459 -5.60 -3.19 0.39
N GLY A 460 -6.57 -3.19 -0.54
CA GLY A 460 -6.36 -2.75 -1.93
C GLY A 460 -5.53 -3.74 -2.75
N ALA A 461 -5.52 -3.55 -4.07
CA ALA A 461 -4.93 -4.49 -5.02
C ALA A 461 -3.41 -4.33 -5.24
N GLY A 462 -2.77 -3.35 -4.59
CA GLY A 462 -1.32 -3.15 -4.65
C GLY A 462 -0.53 -4.10 -3.75
N SER A 463 0.78 -3.93 -3.70
CA SER A 463 1.71 -4.80 -2.96
C SER A 463 2.41 -4.05 -1.84
N LEU A 464 2.47 -4.65 -0.65
CA LEU A 464 3.27 -4.18 0.49
C LEU A 464 4.31 -5.24 0.85
N VAL A 465 5.56 -4.81 1.00
CA VAL A 465 6.67 -5.65 1.49
C VAL A 465 7.03 -5.21 2.90
N LEU A 466 7.11 -6.15 3.82
CA LEU A 466 7.62 -5.97 5.18
C LEU A 466 8.98 -6.65 5.31
N SER A 467 10.06 -5.87 5.26
CA SER A 467 11.43 -6.38 5.34
C SER A 467 12.08 -6.20 6.71
N GLY A 468 11.43 -5.49 7.64
CA GLY A 468 11.88 -5.32 9.01
C GLY A 468 11.41 -6.43 9.96
N ASP A 469 12.06 -6.53 11.13
CA ASP A 469 11.68 -7.45 12.21
C ASP A 469 10.63 -6.82 13.12
N SER A 470 9.37 -7.18 12.92
CA SER A 470 8.22 -6.55 13.57
C SER A 470 7.72 -7.35 14.78
N THR A 471 7.41 -6.63 15.86
CA THR A 471 7.05 -7.21 17.17
C THR A 471 5.68 -6.78 17.69
N TYR A 472 4.86 -6.11 16.86
CA TYR A 472 3.49 -5.79 17.24
C TYR A 472 2.64 -7.07 17.46
N ARG A 473 1.69 -7.01 18.40
CA ARG A 473 1.03 -8.20 18.98
C ARG A 473 -0.35 -8.51 18.41
N GLY A 474 -1.02 -7.52 17.82
CA GLY A 474 -2.31 -7.73 17.19
C GLY A 474 -2.19 -8.44 15.84
N PRO A 475 -3.29 -8.90 15.25
CA PRO A 475 -3.26 -9.66 14.00
C PRO A 475 -2.81 -8.83 12.80
N THR A 476 -2.23 -9.53 11.81
CA THR A 476 -2.00 -9.01 10.47
C THR A 476 -3.06 -9.59 9.53
N LEU A 477 -3.90 -8.74 8.94
CA LEU A 477 -4.95 -9.14 8.01
C LEU A 477 -4.55 -8.79 6.58
N VAL A 478 -4.71 -9.73 5.64
CA VAL A 478 -4.48 -9.50 4.21
C VAL A 478 -5.82 -9.55 3.50
N ASP A 479 -6.47 -8.38 3.36
CA ASP A 479 -7.82 -8.24 2.80
C ASP A 479 -7.83 -8.05 1.28
N GLY A 480 -6.64 -7.84 0.66
CA GLY A 480 -6.53 -7.69 -0.79
C GLY A 480 -5.10 -7.45 -1.27
N GLY A 481 -4.82 -7.79 -2.53
CA GLY A 481 -3.51 -7.67 -3.15
C GLY A 481 -2.45 -8.54 -2.47
N LEU A 482 -1.19 -8.10 -2.50
CA LEU A 482 -0.06 -8.87 -1.98
C LEU A 482 0.52 -8.24 -0.70
N LEU A 483 0.65 -9.03 0.35
CA LEU A 483 1.56 -8.78 1.46
C LEU A 483 2.75 -9.75 1.34
N SER A 484 3.96 -9.23 1.13
CA SER A 484 5.21 -10.02 1.19
C SER A 484 5.88 -9.79 2.54
N VAL A 485 6.20 -10.85 3.26
CA VAL A 485 6.96 -10.78 4.51
C VAL A 485 8.34 -11.36 4.27
N ASP A 486 9.35 -10.47 4.23
CA ASP A 486 10.75 -10.83 3.98
C ASP A 486 11.60 -10.73 5.25
N GLY A 487 11.16 -9.93 6.22
CA GLY A 487 11.68 -9.91 7.59
C GLY A 487 10.94 -10.88 8.51
N SER A 488 10.58 -10.41 9.71
CA SER A 488 9.81 -11.23 10.64
C SER A 488 8.61 -10.49 11.24
N LEU A 489 7.52 -11.25 11.48
CA LEU A 489 6.34 -10.81 12.23
C LEU A 489 6.13 -11.71 13.45
N LEU A 490 6.02 -11.10 14.62
CA LEU A 490 5.54 -11.83 15.81
C LEU A 490 4.06 -12.19 15.67
N SER A 491 3.28 -11.36 14.98
CA SER A 491 1.85 -11.53 14.79
C SER A 491 1.52 -12.72 13.91
N ALA A 492 0.34 -13.31 14.13
CA ALA A 492 -0.27 -14.24 13.18
C ALA A 492 -0.83 -13.47 11.99
N VAL A 493 -0.75 -14.11 10.80
CA VAL A 493 -1.27 -13.56 9.54
C VAL A 493 -2.54 -14.30 9.15
N GLU A 494 -3.59 -13.55 8.91
CA GLU A 494 -4.86 -14.04 8.36
C GLU A 494 -5.02 -13.54 6.92
N VAL A 495 -5.17 -14.45 5.98
CA VAL A 495 -5.30 -14.14 4.54
C VAL A 495 -6.75 -14.33 4.14
N ASN A 496 -7.43 -13.22 3.88
CA ASN A 496 -8.84 -13.18 3.51
C ASN A 496 -9.03 -13.29 1.99
N ALA A 497 -10.28 -13.40 1.55
CA ALA A 497 -10.64 -13.52 0.13
C ALA A 497 -10.07 -12.36 -0.70
N GLY A 498 -9.32 -12.68 -1.77
CA GLY A 498 -8.65 -11.69 -2.63
C GLY A 498 -7.31 -11.19 -2.11
N GLY A 499 -6.89 -11.58 -0.90
CA GLY A 499 -5.56 -11.36 -0.37
C GLY A 499 -4.58 -12.45 -0.76
N THR A 500 -3.33 -12.08 -0.90
CA THR A 500 -2.19 -13.01 -1.11
C THR A 500 -1.11 -12.71 -0.09
N LEU A 501 -0.65 -13.74 0.62
CA LEU A 501 0.54 -13.69 1.47
C LEU A 501 1.71 -14.32 0.71
N GLY A 502 2.81 -13.58 0.58
CA GLY A 502 4.08 -14.04 0.02
C GLY A 502 5.26 -13.76 0.96
N GLY A 503 6.48 -13.95 0.41
CA GLY A 503 7.73 -13.68 1.10
C GLY A 503 8.44 -14.90 1.65
N SER A 504 9.73 -14.70 1.97
CA SER A 504 10.63 -15.76 2.50
C SER A 504 10.98 -15.55 3.98
N GLY A 505 10.25 -14.69 4.67
CA GLY A 505 10.50 -14.37 6.07
C GLY A 505 9.81 -15.30 7.05
N ARG A 506 9.57 -14.78 8.26
CA ARG A 506 9.00 -15.54 9.36
C ARG A 506 7.75 -14.84 9.89
N ILE A 507 6.68 -15.62 10.14
CA ILE A 507 5.42 -15.13 10.73
C ILE A 507 5.04 -15.91 11.99
N GLY A 508 4.24 -15.32 12.89
CA GLY A 508 3.85 -15.96 14.16
C GLY A 508 2.87 -17.11 14.02
N GLY A 509 2.02 -17.09 13.02
CA GLY A 509 1.02 -18.11 12.69
C GLY A 509 0.36 -17.80 11.36
N LEU A 510 -0.39 -18.76 10.78
CA LEU A 510 -1.03 -18.59 9.48
C LEU A 510 -2.47 -19.11 9.48
N LEU A 511 -3.39 -18.29 8.98
CA LEU A 511 -4.76 -18.69 8.66
C LEU A 511 -5.10 -18.25 7.24
N ALA A 512 -5.20 -19.19 6.31
CA ALA A 512 -5.69 -18.98 4.96
C ALA A 512 -7.19 -19.25 4.89
N ARG A 513 -7.98 -18.21 4.73
CA ARG A 513 -9.43 -18.28 4.61
C ARG A 513 -9.85 -18.64 3.18
N SER A 514 -11.14 -19.01 3.02
CA SER A 514 -11.70 -19.23 1.69
C SER A 514 -11.47 -18.02 0.77
N GLY A 515 -10.91 -18.25 -0.42
CA GLY A 515 -10.54 -17.20 -1.38
C GLY A 515 -9.22 -16.48 -1.10
N GLY A 516 -8.55 -16.79 0.01
CA GLY A 516 -7.19 -16.32 0.32
C GLY A 516 -6.13 -17.20 -0.32
N THR A 517 -5.00 -16.61 -0.71
CA THR A 517 -3.86 -17.29 -1.35
C THR A 517 -2.61 -17.16 -0.50
N VAL A 518 -1.88 -18.25 -0.34
CA VAL A 518 -0.53 -18.27 0.25
C VAL A 518 0.45 -18.69 -0.85
N ALA A 519 1.45 -17.85 -1.11
CA ALA A 519 2.52 -18.05 -2.10
C ALA A 519 3.85 -17.84 -1.39
N ALA A 520 4.45 -18.89 -0.84
CA ALA A 520 5.72 -18.82 -0.14
C ALA A 520 6.83 -18.38 -1.11
N GLY A 521 7.77 -17.58 -0.62
CA GLY A 521 8.86 -17.06 -1.47
C GLY A 521 8.55 -15.72 -2.13
N ASN A 522 9.59 -15.12 -2.74
CA ASN A 522 9.50 -13.98 -3.67
C ASN A 522 9.80 -14.40 -5.12
N SER A 523 10.08 -15.61 -5.32
CA SER A 523 10.35 -16.56 -6.35
C SER A 523 10.38 -17.88 -5.58
N ILE A 524 11.10 -18.89 -5.97
CA ILE A 524 11.22 -20.10 -5.13
C ILE A 524 11.85 -19.77 -3.78
N GLY A 525 11.13 -20.04 -2.68
CA GLY A 525 11.58 -19.71 -1.34
C GLY A 525 10.87 -20.48 -0.22
N THR A 526 11.21 -20.12 1.02
CA THR A 526 10.61 -20.75 2.20
C THR A 526 9.98 -19.69 3.09
N LEU A 527 8.70 -19.86 3.42
CA LEU A 527 8.00 -19.09 4.45
C LEU A 527 8.04 -19.87 5.76
N GLU A 528 8.58 -19.26 6.82
CA GLU A 528 8.59 -19.84 8.16
C GLU A 528 7.37 -19.44 8.96
N VAL A 529 6.70 -20.38 9.61
CA VAL A 529 5.58 -20.17 10.52
C VAL A 529 5.97 -20.61 11.92
N ALA A 530 6.12 -19.66 12.85
CA ALA A 530 6.58 -19.92 14.21
C ALA A 530 5.53 -20.61 15.10
N GLY A 531 4.30 -20.77 14.64
CA GLY A 531 3.19 -21.40 15.33
C GLY A 531 2.43 -22.38 14.44
N ASP A 532 1.12 -22.44 14.67
CA ASP A 532 0.22 -23.25 13.88
C ASP A 532 -0.11 -22.60 12.54
N LEU A 533 -0.42 -23.45 11.56
CA LEU A 533 -1.00 -22.99 10.30
C LEU A 533 -2.31 -23.70 9.99
N ARG A 534 -3.21 -22.99 9.30
CA ARG A 534 -4.49 -23.50 8.87
C ARG A 534 -4.83 -23.06 7.45
N PHE A 535 -5.24 -24.02 6.62
CA PHE A 535 -5.91 -23.80 5.34
C PHE A 535 -7.38 -24.17 5.46
N GLU A 536 -8.27 -23.23 5.16
CA GLU A 536 -9.70 -23.47 5.10
C GLU A 536 -10.13 -23.97 3.71
N SER A 537 -11.29 -24.61 3.61
CA SER A 537 -11.84 -24.99 2.31
C SER A 537 -12.01 -23.76 1.41
N GLY A 538 -11.63 -23.89 0.13
CA GLY A 538 -11.63 -22.78 -0.84
C GLY A 538 -10.44 -21.82 -0.75
N SER A 539 -9.47 -22.05 0.13
CA SER A 539 -8.16 -21.36 0.12
C SER A 539 -7.24 -21.93 -0.98
N THR A 540 -6.18 -21.21 -1.29
CA THR A 540 -5.18 -21.62 -2.28
C THR A 540 -3.79 -21.62 -1.66
N TYR A 541 -3.04 -22.68 -1.85
CA TYR A 541 -1.61 -22.73 -1.67
C TYR A 541 -0.95 -22.70 -3.06
N ALA A 542 -0.40 -21.56 -3.46
CA ALA A 542 0.31 -21.40 -4.71
C ALA A 542 1.77 -21.82 -4.51
N VAL A 543 2.25 -22.72 -5.36
CA VAL A 543 3.61 -23.29 -5.30
C VAL A 543 4.30 -23.04 -6.63
N GLU A 544 5.38 -22.29 -6.59
CA GLU A 544 6.30 -22.14 -7.72
C GLU A 544 7.30 -23.28 -7.75
N LEU A 545 7.61 -23.75 -8.97
CA LEU A 545 8.49 -24.90 -9.23
C LEU A 545 9.59 -24.53 -10.22
N SER A 546 10.75 -25.14 -10.05
CA SER A 546 11.79 -25.31 -11.07
C SER A 546 12.13 -26.79 -11.24
N GLU A 547 13.09 -27.11 -12.09
CA GLU A 547 13.53 -28.51 -12.25
C GLU A 547 14.11 -29.13 -10.96
N SER A 548 14.55 -28.31 -9.99
CA SER A 548 15.29 -28.78 -8.81
C SER A 548 14.77 -28.26 -7.48
N ALA A 549 13.86 -27.29 -7.45
CA ALA A 549 13.38 -26.66 -6.24
C ALA A 549 11.90 -26.25 -6.34
N SER A 550 11.28 -26.02 -5.19
CA SER A 550 9.91 -25.52 -5.07
C SER A 550 9.78 -24.55 -3.91
N ASP A 551 8.70 -23.79 -3.92
CA ASP A 551 8.23 -23.11 -2.74
C ASP A 551 7.94 -24.09 -1.61
N ARG A 552 8.15 -23.60 -0.36
CA ARG A 552 7.98 -24.40 0.83
C ARG A 552 7.45 -23.57 2.00
N ILE A 553 6.56 -24.17 2.79
CA ILE A 553 6.18 -23.65 4.11
C ILE A 553 6.76 -24.56 5.18
N VAL A 554 7.39 -23.96 6.21
CA VAL A 554 7.93 -24.70 7.36
C VAL A 554 7.30 -24.16 8.63
N ALA A 555 6.45 -24.96 9.27
CA ALA A 555 5.78 -24.62 10.51
C ALA A 555 6.38 -25.33 11.73
N SER A 556 6.58 -24.61 12.84
CA SER A 556 6.97 -25.23 14.11
C SER A 556 5.79 -25.87 14.85
N GLY A 557 4.58 -25.40 14.58
CA GLY A 557 3.33 -25.91 15.13
C GLY A 557 2.65 -26.97 14.26
N LYS A 558 1.34 -27.10 14.42
CA LYS A 558 0.50 -28.04 13.69
C LYS A 558 0.00 -27.40 12.37
N ALA A 559 -0.08 -28.21 11.29
CA ALA A 559 -0.77 -27.88 10.07
C ALA A 559 -2.17 -28.51 10.04
N SER A 560 -3.21 -27.66 9.97
CA SER A 560 -4.61 -28.09 9.87
C SER A 560 -5.15 -27.75 8.48
N ILE A 561 -5.43 -28.74 7.66
CA ILE A 561 -5.87 -28.56 6.28
C ILE A 561 -7.30 -29.02 6.14
N ALA A 562 -8.25 -28.06 6.14
CA ALA A 562 -9.66 -28.33 6.03
C ALA A 562 -10.19 -28.40 4.58
N GLY A 563 -9.28 -28.42 3.60
CA GLY A 563 -9.53 -28.36 2.17
C GLY A 563 -8.67 -27.32 1.47
N GLY A 564 -9.16 -26.78 0.36
CA GLY A 564 -8.44 -25.83 -0.49
C GLY A 564 -7.62 -26.50 -1.59
N ASN A 565 -7.03 -25.72 -2.49
CA ASN A 565 -6.30 -26.22 -3.63
C ASN A 565 -4.81 -25.88 -3.56
N VAL A 566 -3.98 -26.78 -4.06
CA VAL A 566 -2.58 -26.49 -4.39
C VAL A 566 -2.53 -26.11 -5.87
N THR A 567 -1.99 -24.93 -6.20
CA THR A 567 -1.79 -24.51 -7.59
C THR A 567 -0.30 -24.51 -7.92
N LEU A 568 0.05 -24.96 -9.13
CA LEU A 568 1.43 -25.11 -9.56
C LEU A 568 1.73 -24.16 -10.71
N ALA A 569 2.83 -23.42 -10.59
CA ALA A 569 3.36 -22.53 -11.62
C ALA A 569 4.86 -22.76 -11.80
N MET A 570 5.41 -22.36 -12.95
CA MET A 570 6.88 -22.26 -13.08
C MET A 570 7.37 -21.02 -12.35
N GLU A 571 8.57 -21.06 -11.87
CA GLU A 571 9.27 -19.94 -11.24
C GLU A 571 9.13 -18.67 -12.06
N ASN A 572 8.71 -17.57 -11.42
CA ASN A 572 8.45 -16.26 -12.01
C ASN A 572 7.35 -16.25 -13.11
N SER A 573 6.43 -17.20 -13.12
CA SER A 573 5.29 -17.24 -14.03
C SER A 573 3.98 -17.02 -13.27
N PRO A 574 3.09 -16.11 -13.73
CA PRO A 574 1.77 -15.96 -13.14
C PRO A 574 0.79 -17.06 -13.55
N ASP A 575 1.16 -17.85 -14.56
CA ASP A 575 0.27 -18.83 -15.15
C ASP A 575 0.50 -20.23 -14.56
N LEU A 576 -0.58 -21.01 -14.44
CA LEU A 576 -0.49 -22.40 -14.07
C LEU A 576 0.37 -23.17 -15.08
N LEU A 577 1.05 -24.22 -14.60
CA LEU A 577 1.87 -25.09 -15.46
C LEU A 577 1.08 -25.52 -16.71
N SER A 578 1.63 -25.29 -17.89
CA SER A 578 1.13 -25.88 -19.13
C SER A 578 1.39 -27.40 -19.13
N GLN A 579 0.69 -28.13 -19.99
CA GLN A 579 0.91 -29.58 -20.10
C GLN A 579 2.37 -29.94 -20.42
N SER A 580 3.02 -29.21 -21.33
CA SER A 580 4.43 -29.42 -21.66
C SER A 580 5.38 -29.14 -20.49
N GLN A 581 5.06 -28.20 -19.61
CA GLN A 581 5.82 -27.95 -18.39
C GLN A 581 5.63 -29.09 -17.38
N VAL A 582 4.39 -29.60 -17.19
CA VAL A 582 4.16 -30.81 -16.38
C VAL A 582 4.93 -31.98 -16.92
N GLU A 583 4.95 -32.18 -18.24
CA GLU A 583 5.75 -33.24 -18.91
C GLU A 583 7.24 -33.15 -18.59
N SER A 584 7.82 -31.93 -18.61
CA SER A 584 9.24 -31.71 -18.32
C SER A 584 9.61 -31.99 -16.85
N LEU A 585 8.62 -31.96 -15.96
CA LEU A 585 8.77 -32.17 -14.52
C LEU A 585 8.38 -33.59 -14.08
N VAL A 586 7.94 -34.47 -14.99
CA VAL A 586 7.54 -35.85 -14.67
C VAL A 586 8.66 -36.58 -13.93
N GLY A 587 8.32 -37.24 -12.82
CA GLY A 587 9.23 -37.94 -11.94
C GLY A 587 9.95 -37.07 -10.92
N ARG A 588 9.70 -35.75 -10.91
CA ARG A 588 10.21 -34.84 -9.87
C ARG A 588 9.35 -34.93 -8.62
N ARG A 589 10.04 -34.77 -7.48
CA ARG A 589 9.42 -34.75 -6.14
C ARG A 589 9.90 -33.51 -5.36
N TYR A 590 8.98 -32.83 -4.71
CA TYR A 590 9.24 -31.60 -3.97
C TYR A 590 8.63 -31.67 -2.56
N ASP A 591 9.38 -31.22 -1.55
CA ASP A 591 8.83 -30.98 -0.20
C ASP A 591 8.20 -29.59 -0.17
N ILE A 592 6.87 -29.49 -0.10
CA ILE A 592 6.15 -28.21 -0.18
C ILE A 592 5.66 -27.70 1.16
N LEU A 593 5.48 -28.57 2.17
CA LEU A 593 5.04 -28.17 3.49
C LEU A 593 5.59 -29.13 4.55
N ASP A 594 6.18 -28.57 5.62
CA ASP A 594 6.57 -29.27 6.83
C ASP A 594 5.90 -28.65 8.05
N ALA A 595 5.46 -29.50 8.99
CA ALA A 595 4.87 -29.07 10.24
C ALA A 595 5.35 -29.95 11.40
N ALA A 596 6.17 -29.40 12.30
CA ALA A 596 6.73 -30.14 13.41
C ALA A 596 5.67 -30.73 14.37
N GLY A 597 4.55 -30.01 14.52
CA GLY A 597 3.38 -30.43 15.31
C GLY A 597 2.45 -31.44 14.61
N GLY A 598 2.82 -31.92 13.39
CA GLY A 598 2.06 -32.85 12.59
C GLY A 598 1.04 -32.20 11.66
N ILE A 599 0.54 -33.01 10.71
CA ILE A 599 -0.40 -32.58 9.67
C ILE A 599 -1.73 -33.30 9.88
N ASP A 600 -2.83 -32.54 9.83
CA ASP A 600 -4.20 -33.01 9.94
C ASP A 600 -5.04 -32.50 8.77
N GLY A 601 -5.77 -33.39 8.13
CA GLY A 601 -6.59 -33.06 6.96
C GLY A 601 -5.82 -33.16 5.63
N ARG A 602 -6.45 -32.67 4.55
CA ARG A 602 -5.91 -32.75 3.18
C ARG A 602 -6.41 -31.61 2.33
N PHE A 603 -5.63 -31.22 1.33
CA PHE A 603 -6.09 -30.35 0.24
C PHE A 603 -7.07 -31.09 -0.68
N ASP A 604 -7.98 -30.35 -1.29
CA ASP A 604 -9.05 -30.89 -2.15
C ASP A 604 -8.49 -31.31 -3.53
N ALA A 605 -7.60 -30.53 -4.11
CA ALA A 605 -7.02 -30.78 -5.44
C ALA A 605 -5.64 -30.16 -5.62
N VAL A 606 -4.92 -30.67 -6.63
CA VAL A 606 -3.72 -30.04 -7.20
C VAL A 606 -4.03 -29.59 -8.61
N LEU A 607 -3.70 -28.37 -8.96
CA LEU A 607 -3.97 -27.74 -10.26
C LEU A 607 -2.66 -27.23 -10.90
N PRO A 608 -2.45 -27.37 -12.21
CA PRO A 608 -3.38 -27.97 -13.19
C PRO A 608 -3.40 -29.49 -13.09
N ASN A 609 -4.51 -30.08 -13.55
CA ASN A 609 -4.69 -31.52 -13.66
C ASN A 609 -5.10 -31.84 -15.09
N TYR A 610 -4.20 -32.46 -15.84
CA TYR A 610 -4.41 -32.88 -17.24
C TYR A 610 -5.01 -34.27 -17.31
N LEU A 611 -5.26 -34.77 -18.51
CA LEU A 611 -5.97 -36.03 -18.71
C LEU A 611 -5.34 -37.23 -17.93
N PHE A 612 -4.02 -37.34 -17.97
CA PHE A 612 -3.28 -38.43 -17.32
C PHE A 612 -2.10 -37.98 -16.47
N LEU A 613 -1.75 -36.66 -16.55
CA LEU A 613 -0.62 -36.07 -15.86
C LEU A 613 -1.05 -34.95 -14.96
N GLY A 614 -0.35 -34.76 -13.86
CA GLY A 614 -0.59 -33.67 -12.91
C GLY A 614 0.32 -33.80 -11.70
N GLY A 615 -0.01 -33.01 -10.67
CA GLY A 615 0.58 -33.14 -9.35
C GLY A 615 -0.25 -34.07 -8.46
N THR A 616 0.42 -34.85 -7.63
CA THR A 616 -0.20 -35.62 -6.55
C THR A 616 0.50 -35.34 -5.23
N LEU A 617 -0.27 -35.36 -4.12
CA LEU A 617 0.26 -35.08 -2.79
C LEU A 617 0.44 -36.36 -1.98
N ASP A 618 1.67 -36.57 -1.50
CA ASP A 618 2.01 -37.65 -0.54
C ASP A 618 2.06 -37.01 0.88
N TYR A 619 1.26 -37.55 1.79
CA TYR A 619 1.12 -37.05 3.15
C TYR A 619 1.84 -37.96 4.14
N ALA A 620 2.95 -37.48 4.66
CA ALA A 620 3.61 -38.06 5.82
C ALA A 620 3.07 -37.43 7.13
N ALA A 621 3.47 -37.92 8.28
CA ALA A 621 3.03 -37.39 9.58
C ALA A 621 3.33 -35.90 9.75
N ASN A 622 4.46 -35.44 9.22
CA ASN A 622 4.97 -34.08 9.42
C ASN A 622 5.33 -33.36 8.11
N ALA A 623 5.05 -33.96 6.94
CA ALA A 623 5.43 -33.39 5.65
C ALA A 623 4.37 -33.67 4.58
N ILE A 624 4.19 -32.72 3.66
CA ILE A 624 3.46 -32.89 2.41
C ILE A 624 4.47 -32.76 1.28
N ARG A 625 4.50 -33.80 0.42
CA ARG A 625 5.32 -33.85 -0.77
C ARG A 625 4.48 -33.78 -2.02
N LEU A 626 4.95 -33.07 -3.00
CA LEU A 626 4.37 -33.00 -4.33
C LEU A 626 5.15 -33.90 -5.27
N ASP A 627 4.48 -34.87 -5.87
CA ASP A 627 5.01 -35.71 -6.94
C ASP A 627 4.39 -35.27 -8.27
N ILE A 628 5.21 -34.98 -9.27
CA ILE A 628 4.74 -34.66 -10.62
C ILE A 628 4.77 -35.90 -11.47
N GLY A 629 3.64 -36.29 -12.02
CA GLY A 629 3.57 -37.51 -12.82
C GLY A 629 2.15 -37.97 -13.15
N ARG A 630 1.91 -39.26 -13.07
CA ARG A 630 0.56 -39.84 -13.25
C ARG A 630 -0.40 -39.31 -12.17
N ASN A 631 -1.55 -38.84 -12.63
CA ASN A 631 -2.62 -38.34 -11.73
C ASN A 631 -3.60 -39.43 -11.25
N GLY A 632 -3.29 -40.71 -11.53
CA GLY A 632 -4.11 -41.88 -11.15
C GLY A 632 -5.29 -42.15 -12.11
N THR A 633 -5.51 -41.37 -13.15
CA THR A 633 -6.54 -41.62 -14.17
C THR A 633 -6.11 -42.83 -15.02
N ALA A 634 -6.84 -43.96 -14.95
CA ALA A 634 -6.56 -45.15 -15.75
C ALA A 634 -6.73 -44.85 -17.25
N LEU A 635 -5.82 -45.32 -18.12
CA LEU A 635 -5.93 -45.11 -19.58
C LEU A 635 -7.25 -45.62 -20.13
N ALA A 636 -7.75 -46.74 -19.62
CA ALA A 636 -9.01 -47.35 -20.05
C ALA A 636 -10.27 -46.53 -19.65
N SER A 637 -10.18 -45.57 -18.68
CA SER A 637 -11.32 -44.78 -18.23
C SER A 637 -11.89 -43.84 -19.28
N VAL A 638 -11.07 -43.48 -20.28
CA VAL A 638 -11.47 -42.59 -21.38
C VAL A 638 -11.84 -43.35 -22.68
N ALA A 639 -11.73 -44.69 -22.68
CA ALA A 639 -12.10 -45.51 -23.81
C ALA A 639 -13.62 -45.52 -24.00
N GLN A 640 -14.05 -45.45 -25.26
CA GLN A 640 -15.47 -45.48 -25.66
C GLN A 640 -15.90 -46.83 -26.22
N THR A 641 -14.95 -47.65 -26.65
CA THR A 641 -15.23 -48.94 -27.29
C THR A 641 -14.48 -50.05 -26.59
N PRO A 642 -14.95 -51.32 -26.70
CA PRO A 642 -14.24 -52.46 -26.13
C PRO A 642 -12.81 -52.59 -26.65
N ASN A 643 -12.58 -52.31 -27.93
CA ASN A 643 -11.24 -52.35 -28.52
C ASN A 643 -10.31 -51.28 -27.94
N GLN A 644 -10.82 -50.04 -27.79
CA GLN A 644 -10.05 -48.99 -27.15
C GLN A 644 -9.73 -49.36 -25.69
N ALA A 645 -10.68 -49.91 -24.95
CA ALA A 645 -10.47 -50.34 -23.57
C ALA A 645 -9.43 -51.46 -23.46
N ALA A 646 -9.47 -52.42 -24.36
CA ALA A 646 -8.49 -53.52 -24.40
C ALA A 646 -7.08 -53.01 -24.71
N VAL A 647 -6.94 -52.11 -25.69
CA VAL A 647 -5.67 -51.48 -26.02
C VAL A 647 -5.17 -50.61 -24.87
N ALA A 648 -6.00 -49.79 -24.30
CA ALA A 648 -5.63 -48.95 -23.16
C ALA A 648 -5.15 -49.79 -21.97
N GLY A 649 -5.86 -50.88 -21.65
CA GLY A 649 -5.43 -51.85 -20.62
C GLY A 649 -4.10 -52.52 -20.93
N ALA A 650 -3.88 -52.90 -22.20
CA ALA A 650 -2.58 -53.49 -22.61
C ALA A 650 -1.45 -52.45 -22.50
N VAL A 651 -1.67 -51.19 -22.91
CA VAL A 651 -0.64 -50.14 -22.79
C VAL A 651 -0.38 -49.80 -21.34
N GLU A 652 -1.38 -49.80 -20.45
CA GLU A 652 -1.18 -49.58 -19.01
C GLU A 652 -0.17 -50.60 -18.41
N THR A 653 -0.14 -51.83 -18.91
CA THR A 653 0.82 -52.86 -18.44
C THR A 653 2.25 -52.64 -18.90
N LEU A 654 2.49 -51.80 -19.91
CA LEU A 654 3.85 -51.50 -20.40
C LEU A 654 4.62 -50.64 -19.38
N GLY A 655 3.94 -49.76 -18.69
CA GLY A 655 4.50 -48.94 -17.63
C GLY A 655 5.50 -47.87 -18.10
N ALA A 656 6.07 -47.17 -17.13
CA ALA A 656 7.07 -46.11 -17.37
C ALA A 656 8.31 -46.62 -18.09
N GLY A 657 8.89 -45.81 -18.96
CA GLY A 657 10.04 -46.13 -19.83
C GLY A 657 9.67 -46.77 -21.16
N ASN A 658 8.40 -47.11 -21.39
CA ASN A 658 7.96 -47.58 -22.70
C ASN A 658 7.48 -46.40 -23.57
N PRO A 659 8.01 -46.20 -24.79
CA PRO A 659 7.68 -45.05 -25.62
C PRO A 659 6.17 -44.91 -25.98
N VAL A 660 5.46 -46.04 -26.12
CA VAL A 660 4.03 -46.04 -26.41
C VAL A 660 3.22 -45.56 -25.20
N TYR A 661 3.58 -46.07 -24.03
CA TYR A 661 2.98 -45.65 -22.77
C TYR A 661 3.20 -44.15 -22.52
N GLU A 662 4.46 -43.70 -22.62
CA GLU A 662 4.82 -42.29 -22.44
C GLU A 662 4.09 -41.38 -23.43
N SER A 663 4.03 -41.73 -24.71
CA SER A 663 3.33 -40.94 -25.72
C SER A 663 1.82 -40.80 -25.46
N LEU A 664 1.20 -41.83 -24.87
CA LEU A 664 -0.22 -41.78 -24.52
C LEU A 664 -0.49 -40.87 -23.31
N LEU A 665 0.44 -40.82 -22.34
CA LEU A 665 0.31 -39.89 -21.21
C LEU A 665 0.26 -38.43 -21.65
N LEU A 666 0.84 -38.09 -22.81
CA LEU A 666 0.89 -36.76 -23.38
C LEU A 666 -0.40 -36.40 -24.14
N SER A 667 -1.44 -37.23 -24.11
CA SER A 667 -2.71 -36.93 -24.78
C SER A 667 -3.37 -35.66 -24.17
N GLU A 668 -3.57 -34.63 -24.98
CA GLU A 668 -4.16 -33.37 -24.53
C GLU A 668 -5.60 -33.52 -24.04
N ASN A 669 -6.34 -34.47 -24.64
CA ASN A 669 -7.75 -34.70 -24.31
C ASN A 669 -8.17 -36.14 -24.61
N ALA A 670 -9.33 -36.52 -24.12
CA ALA A 670 -9.88 -37.88 -24.30
C ALA A 670 -9.99 -38.26 -25.78
N ALA A 671 -10.37 -37.36 -26.67
CA ALA A 671 -10.50 -37.67 -28.09
C ALA A 671 -9.17 -38.01 -28.75
N THR A 672 -8.06 -37.38 -28.33
CA THR A 672 -6.70 -37.69 -28.80
C THR A 672 -6.26 -39.06 -28.31
N ALA A 673 -6.47 -39.37 -27.03
CA ALA A 673 -6.18 -40.68 -26.46
C ALA A 673 -7.00 -41.78 -27.14
N GLN A 674 -8.28 -41.59 -27.38
CA GLN A 674 -9.16 -42.52 -28.08
C GLN A 674 -8.68 -42.81 -29.51
N ARG A 675 -8.27 -41.79 -30.27
CA ARG A 675 -7.69 -41.97 -31.61
C ARG A 675 -6.40 -42.78 -31.55
N ALA A 676 -5.55 -42.52 -30.57
CA ALA A 676 -4.31 -43.29 -30.39
C ALA A 676 -4.60 -44.77 -30.06
N PHE A 677 -5.58 -45.02 -29.16
CA PHE A 677 -6.02 -46.41 -28.90
C PHE A 677 -6.55 -47.07 -30.16
N GLN A 678 -7.33 -46.37 -30.98
CA GLN A 678 -7.83 -46.88 -32.23
C GLN A 678 -6.70 -47.25 -33.22
N GLN A 679 -5.71 -46.37 -33.34
CA GLN A 679 -4.54 -46.62 -34.19
C GLN A 679 -3.71 -47.83 -33.71
N LEU A 680 -3.56 -47.97 -32.40
CA LEU A 680 -2.83 -49.06 -31.79
C LEU A 680 -3.58 -50.41 -31.83
N SER A 681 -4.92 -50.40 -32.04
CA SER A 681 -5.74 -51.60 -32.08
C SER A 681 -5.42 -52.50 -33.30
N GLY A 682 -4.75 -51.98 -34.32
CA GLY A 682 -4.44 -52.69 -35.56
C GLY A 682 -5.66 -53.03 -36.40
N GLU A 683 -6.82 -52.47 -36.15
CA GLU A 683 -8.09 -52.71 -36.88
C GLU A 683 -8.00 -52.42 -38.38
N ILE A 684 -7.03 -51.61 -38.80
CA ILE A 684 -6.79 -51.36 -40.23
C ILE A 684 -6.46 -52.65 -40.98
N TYR A 685 -5.82 -53.63 -40.35
CA TYR A 685 -5.43 -54.88 -41.03
C TYR A 685 -6.64 -55.78 -41.33
N PRO A 686 -7.51 -56.15 -40.37
CA PRO A 686 -8.70 -56.91 -40.66
C PRO A 686 -9.69 -56.14 -41.58
N ALA A 687 -9.78 -54.82 -41.45
CA ALA A 687 -10.59 -53.98 -42.33
C ALA A 687 -10.09 -54.02 -43.78
N LEU A 688 -8.78 -53.87 -43.96
CA LEU A 688 -8.16 -53.97 -45.31
C LEU A 688 -8.32 -55.38 -45.87
N ALA A 689 -8.11 -56.44 -45.09
CA ALA A 689 -8.33 -57.81 -45.50
C ALA A 689 -9.79 -58.04 -45.90
N GLY A 690 -10.75 -57.55 -45.14
CA GLY A 690 -12.18 -57.58 -45.47
C GLY A 690 -12.51 -56.87 -46.79
N LEU A 691 -11.92 -55.69 -47.00
CA LEU A 691 -12.05 -54.91 -48.22
C LEU A 691 -11.52 -55.71 -49.45
N LEU A 692 -10.29 -56.23 -49.36
CA LEU A 692 -9.66 -56.99 -50.42
C LEU A 692 -10.44 -58.28 -50.71
N LEU A 693 -10.98 -58.96 -49.74
CA LEU A 693 -11.85 -60.11 -49.92
C LEU A 693 -13.16 -59.71 -50.59
N ASN A 694 -13.79 -58.62 -50.22
CA ASN A 694 -14.99 -58.12 -50.84
C ASN A 694 -14.73 -57.68 -52.30
N ASP A 695 -13.62 -57.03 -52.57
CA ASP A 695 -13.27 -56.57 -53.93
C ASP A 695 -12.89 -57.73 -54.86
N SER A 696 -12.28 -58.83 -54.30
CA SER A 696 -11.99 -60.02 -55.06
C SER A 696 -13.19 -60.67 -55.71
N ARG A 697 -14.43 -60.46 -55.18
CA ARG A 697 -15.66 -60.97 -55.81
C ARG A 697 -15.91 -60.37 -57.21
N TYR A 698 -15.60 -59.09 -57.38
CA TYR A 698 -15.77 -58.45 -58.71
C TYR A 698 -14.97 -59.12 -59.79
N LEU A 699 -13.74 -59.49 -59.48
CA LEU A 699 -12.91 -60.28 -60.43
C LEU A 699 -13.50 -61.67 -60.65
N ARG A 700 -13.85 -62.41 -59.55
CA ARG A 700 -14.46 -63.75 -59.66
C ARG A 700 -15.79 -63.70 -60.41
N ASP A 701 -16.63 -62.76 -60.10
CA ASP A 701 -17.93 -62.64 -60.79
C ASP A 701 -17.75 -62.29 -62.26
N SER A 702 -16.79 -61.43 -62.61
CA SER A 702 -16.45 -61.10 -63.99
C SER A 702 -15.90 -62.31 -64.79
N VAL A 703 -15.00 -63.09 -64.18
CA VAL A 703 -14.50 -64.32 -64.75
C VAL A 703 -15.62 -65.39 -64.88
N GLY A 704 -16.41 -65.54 -63.80
CA GLY A 704 -17.53 -66.51 -63.80
C GLY A 704 -18.63 -66.12 -64.79
N GLU A 705 -18.90 -64.81 -64.99
CA GLU A 705 -19.82 -64.34 -66.00
C GLU A 705 -19.28 -64.62 -67.40
N ARG A 706 -17.99 -64.36 -67.66
CA ARG A 706 -17.35 -64.72 -68.95
C ARG A 706 -17.37 -66.22 -69.23
N LEU A 707 -17.05 -66.99 -68.20
CA LEU A 707 -17.11 -68.47 -68.36
C LEU A 707 -18.51 -68.96 -68.70
N ARG A 708 -19.56 -68.36 -68.09
CA ARG A 708 -20.97 -68.69 -68.45
C ARG A 708 -21.32 -68.24 -69.85
N GLN A 709 -20.87 -67.09 -70.31
CA GLN A 709 -21.09 -66.60 -71.67
C GLN A 709 -20.42 -67.45 -72.69
N THR A 710 -19.27 -68.04 -72.37
CA THR A 710 -18.56 -68.98 -73.28
C THR A 710 -19.16 -70.36 -73.25
N SER A 711 -19.83 -70.81 -72.19
CA SER A 711 -20.48 -72.10 -72.07
C SER A 711 -21.85 -72.14 -72.78
N ASP A 712 -22.56 -70.98 -72.94
CA ASP A 712 -23.85 -70.90 -73.54
C ASP A 712 -23.77 -70.57 -75.04
N GLY A 713 -22.57 -70.33 -75.60
CA GLY A 713 -22.35 -70.04 -77.04
C GLY A 713 -21.91 -71.31 -77.79
N GLU A 714 -22.59 -71.62 -78.91
CA GLU A 714 -22.20 -72.75 -79.77
C GLU A 714 -20.77 -72.63 -80.25
N ALA A 715 -20.00 -73.76 -80.09
CA ALA A 715 -18.64 -73.84 -80.50
C ALA A 715 -18.44 -73.63 -82.00
N GLY A 716 -17.81 -72.61 -82.43
CA GLY A 716 -17.43 -72.34 -83.79
C GLY A 716 -16.57 -71.08 -83.94
N GLY A 717 -15.24 -71.26 -83.93
CA GLY A 717 -14.30 -70.24 -84.34
C GLY A 717 -13.06 -70.10 -83.43
N GLU A 718 -11.92 -70.62 -83.93
CA GLU A 718 -10.60 -70.42 -83.32
C GLU A 718 -10.04 -69.00 -83.51
N ALA A 719 -10.49 -68.01 -82.79
CA ALA A 719 -9.76 -66.77 -82.68
C ALA A 719 -9.67 -66.36 -81.15
N PRO A 720 -8.53 -65.97 -80.71
CA PRO A 720 -8.42 -65.51 -79.33
C PRO A 720 -9.18 -64.19 -79.18
N GLU A 721 -10.36 -64.23 -78.53
CA GLU A 721 -11.14 -63.04 -78.24
C GLU A 721 -10.66 -62.45 -76.94
N GLY A 722 -10.04 -61.25 -77.06
CA GLY A 722 -9.79 -60.43 -75.91
C GLY A 722 -11.11 -59.76 -75.46
N TRP A 723 -11.35 -59.79 -74.19
CA TRP A 723 -12.47 -59.06 -73.61
C TRP A 723 -11.99 -58.03 -72.55
N PHE A 724 -12.72 -56.98 -72.41
CA PHE A 724 -12.44 -55.94 -71.45
C PHE A 724 -13.72 -55.65 -70.68
N LYS A 725 -13.59 -55.55 -69.35
CA LYS A 725 -14.68 -55.13 -68.48
C LYS A 725 -14.17 -54.09 -67.51
N ALA A 726 -14.77 -52.92 -67.52
CA ALA A 726 -14.51 -51.91 -66.51
C ALA A 726 -15.42 -52.13 -65.31
N LEU A 727 -14.86 -52.13 -64.16
CA LEU A 727 -15.58 -52.31 -62.89
C LEU A 727 -15.36 -51.13 -62.03
N GLY A 728 -16.42 -50.56 -61.42
CA GLY A 728 -16.35 -49.54 -60.40
C GLY A 728 -17.15 -49.92 -59.17
N SER A 729 -16.58 -49.77 -58.04
CA SER A 729 -17.23 -50.04 -56.75
C SER A 729 -17.04 -48.86 -55.79
N TRP A 730 -18.11 -48.44 -55.20
CA TRP A 730 -18.13 -47.42 -54.15
C TRP A 730 -18.89 -48.00 -52.97
N GLY A 731 -18.25 -48.01 -51.79
CA GLY A 731 -18.87 -48.58 -50.61
C GLY A 731 -18.47 -47.84 -49.35
N LYS A 732 -19.22 -48.03 -48.32
CA LYS A 732 -18.87 -47.70 -46.96
C LYS A 732 -19.16 -48.90 -46.05
N SER A 733 -18.30 -49.15 -45.13
CA SER A 733 -18.56 -50.02 -43.98
C SER A 733 -19.09 -49.21 -42.82
N ALA A 734 -20.11 -49.70 -42.13
CA ALA A 734 -20.55 -49.13 -40.88
C ALA A 734 -19.54 -49.49 -39.79
N ASP A 735 -19.56 -48.71 -38.68
CA ASP A 735 -18.79 -49.00 -37.47
C ASP A 735 -19.14 -50.38 -36.94
N GLY A 736 -18.14 -51.14 -36.58
CA GLY A 736 -18.33 -52.49 -36.05
C GLY A 736 -18.80 -52.47 -34.60
N SER A 737 -19.45 -53.55 -34.14
CA SER A 737 -20.00 -53.71 -32.81
C SER A 737 -18.93 -53.68 -31.69
N HIS A 738 -17.67 -53.84 -32.01
CA HIS A 738 -16.54 -53.79 -31.10
C HIS A 738 -15.76 -52.47 -31.22
N GLY A 739 -16.30 -51.50 -31.99
CA GLY A 739 -15.72 -50.17 -32.14
C GLY A 739 -14.74 -49.99 -33.26
N SER A 740 -14.74 -50.91 -34.27
CA SER A 740 -14.01 -50.66 -35.51
C SER A 740 -14.64 -49.49 -36.26
N GLU A 741 -13.78 -48.56 -36.73
CA GLU A 741 -14.24 -47.43 -37.55
C GLU A 741 -14.71 -47.88 -38.92
N GLY A 742 -15.84 -47.34 -39.34
CA GLY A 742 -16.32 -47.51 -40.71
C GLY A 742 -15.43 -46.83 -41.73
N TYR A 743 -15.29 -47.42 -42.89
CA TYR A 743 -14.46 -46.89 -43.98
C TYR A 743 -15.24 -46.68 -45.26
N ARG A 744 -14.77 -45.77 -46.07
CA ARG A 744 -15.24 -45.60 -47.46
C ARG A 744 -14.18 -46.08 -48.43
N HIS A 745 -14.63 -46.73 -49.49
CA HIS A 745 -13.69 -47.18 -50.53
C HIS A 745 -14.28 -46.88 -51.92
N SER A 746 -13.39 -46.76 -52.87
CA SER A 746 -13.73 -46.74 -54.30
C SER A 746 -12.67 -47.55 -55.03
N VAL A 747 -13.12 -48.44 -55.94
CA VAL A 747 -12.28 -49.22 -56.82
C VAL A 747 -12.75 -48.95 -58.22
N LEU A 748 -11.85 -48.65 -59.17
CA LEU A 748 -12.08 -48.43 -60.58
C LEU A 748 -11.53 -49.58 -61.35
#